data_2367eb8add2e610396ddb33e9af199f6
#
_entry.id   2367eb8add2e610396ddb33e9af199f6
#
_cell.length_a   1.000
_cell.length_b   1.000
_cell.length_c   1.000
_cell.angle_alpha   90.00
_cell.angle_beta   90.00
_cell.angle_gamma   90.00
#
_symmetry.space_group_name_H-M   'P 1'
#
loop_
_entity.id
_entity.type
_entity.pdbx_description
1 polymer ?
#
loop_
_entity_poly.entity_id
_entity_poly.type
_entity_poly.pdbx_seq_one_letter_code
_entity_poly.pdbx_strand_id
1 'polypeptide(L)'
;MLTEHETMDSLVGTRSVQHIMWRNDAVGPYLLPTMNKASGPNVPLGLHPSSTSSSLSKVFAVLSVLALCMWLLVGHRAADTRLALDTVPLQDVCPQEPAYNVTEALEGLKLQFPSVLHSAKLLSEAVQIDTTVGDNIPDTDDWAEYWDSIFSPFADWIQTSFPHMHDTASPVRRELVNKHGLLYTWPGSDPTLKPIVLMSHQDVVPVANETLDQWIHPPFSGHIDIENQTVWGRGSVDCKLWLVSTISAVETLVKSDFKPKRTIILSIGHDEESDGKHGAQHLSAELEKRFGRGGIGMIVDEGTPLLSSADPGSYGVPIAVPAVAERGAMNVKITITSRGGHSSMPPPHTSIGIMSLIIAKLEAHPFPDVLGDESSASIRQLQCVRDGPYMPYELRQALLKVEQAERALSDKGTTSCMHHMWPRMNRLHLKEARLDEARTQLMQALDYASRQLLKTTQAIDIVRGGIKVNALPESVFAYVNHRIAPYAKVSTVVQHYKGLLVPLAEQYRLALSMDDDVLVPPTNATTANVQIEKSGLLYDSHEPSPFEGSNADAWRLLSGVIRETWHTDEPRHELRSLDDDHVPKHNMGQYKDSVRVSPSIMFANTDTRWYHNLTSNIFRFGAMTLHPDLTGMSPYLHIHTVNEHASIDSIVKATQFYANMLVAANHEPIERV
;
A
#
# COMPACT_ATOMS: atom_id res chain seq x y z
N MET A 1 -33.54 -52.68 0.32
CA MET A 1 -33.14 -53.97 -0.27
C MET A 1 -31.65 -53.91 -0.45
N LEU A 2 -30.96 -54.77 0.38
CA LEU A 2 -29.62 -55.34 0.21
C LEU A 2 -28.46 -54.33 0.03
N THR A 3 -27.67 -54.03 1.04
CA THR A 3 -26.59 -54.78 1.76
C THR A 3 -25.49 -55.29 0.86
N GLU A 4 -24.29 -54.75 1.05
CA GLU A 4 -23.11 -55.58 1.32
C GLU A 4 -22.00 -54.76 1.95
N HIS A 5 -21.54 -55.24 3.11
CA HIS A 5 -20.34 -54.93 3.87
C HIS A 5 -19.14 -55.58 3.21
N GLU A 6 -17.99 -54.93 3.20
CA GLU A 6 -16.71 -55.63 3.42
C GLU A 6 -15.74 -54.74 4.21
N THR A 7 -15.37 -55.27 5.36
CA THR A 7 -14.30 -54.83 6.26
C THR A 7 -12.97 -55.40 5.79
N MET A 8 -11.90 -54.62 5.86
CA MET A 8 -10.53 -55.19 6.08
C MET A 8 -9.69 -54.28 6.97
N ASP A 9 -9.17 -54.94 7.99
CA ASP A 9 -8.34 -54.45 9.06
C ASP A 9 -6.89 -54.16 8.64
N SER A 10 -6.32 -53.23 9.42
CA SER A 10 -4.93 -53.18 9.92
C SER A 10 -3.75 -53.19 8.96
N LEU A 11 -2.98 -52.10 9.02
CA LEU A 11 -1.53 -52.18 9.26
C LEU A 11 -1.01 -50.83 9.82
N VAL A 12 -0.62 -50.91 11.07
CA VAL A 12 0.14 -49.91 11.82
C VAL A 12 1.53 -49.75 11.24
N GLY A 13 1.90 -48.53 10.88
CA GLY A 13 3.25 -48.19 10.46
C GLY A 13 3.64 -46.80 10.86
N THR A 14 4.18 -46.65 12.06
CA THR A 14 4.84 -45.43 12.56
C THR A 14 5.96 -45.00 11.64
N ARG A 15 5.89 -43.81 11.06
CA ARG A 15 7.05 -43.09 10.53
C ARG A 15 7.11 -41.70 11.13
N SER A 16 8.20 -41.46 11.81
CA SER A 16 8.67 -40.23 12.39
C SER A 16 8.70 -39.09 11.38
N VAL A 17 8.14 -37.94 11.78
CA VAL A 17 8.28 -36.67 11.08
C VAL A 17 9.68 -36.14 11.33
N GLN A 18 10.51 -36.11 10.31
CA GLN A 18 11.78 -35.38 10.33
C GLN A 18 11.54 -33.93 9.95
N HIS A 19 11.91 -33.04 10.84
CA HIS A 19 12.04 -31.62 10.61
C HIS A 19 13.02 -31.35 9.46
N ILE A 20 12.54 -30.75 8.38
CA ILE A 20 13.39 -30.17 7.33
C ILE A 20 13.65 -28.72 7.71
N MET A 21 14.79 -28.46 8.33
CA MET A 21 15.37 -27.12 8.44
C MET A 21 15.90 -26.70 7.06
N TRP A 22 15.38 -25.59 6.53
CA TRP A 22 16.00 -24.91 5.40
C TRP A 22 17.26 -24.17 5.90
N ARG A 23 18.43 -24.70 5.52
CA ARG A 23 19.68 -23.94 5.63
C ARG A 23 19.81 -23.01 4.42
N ASN A 24 20.04 -21.75 4.69
CA ASN A 24 20.54 -20.76 3.72
C ASN A 24 21.98 -21.14 3.34
N ASP A 25 22.16 -21.74 2.18
CA ASP A 25 23.48 -21.86 1.58
C ASP A 25 23.67 -20.75 0.55
N ALA A 26 24.66 -19.93 0.84
CA ALA A 26 25.12 -18.81 0.02
C ALA A 26 25.56 -19.31 -1.37
N VAL A 27 25.03 -18.70 -2.43
CA VAL A 27 25.49 -18.88 -3.80
C VAL A 27 26.82 -18.11 -3.96
N GLY A 28 27.91 -18.85 -4.13
CA GLY A 28 29.23 -18.31 -4.42
C GLY A 28 29.36 -17.82 -5.87
N PRO A 29 30.32 -16.95 -6.15
CA PRO A 29 30.45 -16.28 -7.45
C PRO A 29 30.98 -17.20 -8.54
N TYR A 30 30.37 -17.15 -9.72
CA TYR A 30 30.83 -17.82 -10.93
C TYR A 30 32.19 -17.29 -11.39
N LEU A 31 33.18 -18.19 -11.45
CA LEU A 31 34.49 -17.95 -12.05
C LEU A 31 34.40 -17.96 -13.58
N LEU A 32 34.81 -16.90 -14.22
CA LEU A 32 35.05 -16.83 -15.67
C LEU A 32 36.36 -17.57 -16.01
N PRO A 33 36.45 -18.24 -17.15
CA PRO A 33 37.66 -18.98 -17.52
C PRO A 33 38.79 -18.04 -17.97
N THR A 34 39.97 -18.31 -17.42
CA THR A 34 41.22 -17.63 -17.78
C THR A 34 41.72 -18.08 -19.16
N MET A 35 41.93 -17.14 -20.06
CA MET A 35 42.62 -17.41 -21.32
C MET A 35 44.14 -17.57 -21.09
N ASN A 36 44.67 -18.67 -21.58
CA ASN A 36 46.09 -19.01 -21.64
C ASN A 36 46.90 -17.99 -22.50
N LYS A 37 47.99 -17.51 -21.96
CA LYS A 37 49.04 -16.81 -22.71
C LYS A 37 49.89 -17.80 -23.49
N ALA A 38 49.93 -17.65 -24.81
CA ALA A 38 50.93 -18.31 -25.66
C ALA A 38 52.23 -17.55 -25.62
N SER A 39 53.29 -18.30 -25.39
CA SER A 39 54.67 -17.84 -25.42
C SER A 39 55.22 -17.83 -26.87
N GLY A 40 55.82 -16.76 -27.32
CA GLY A 40 56.60 -16.66 -28.57
C GLY A 40 57.94 -16.00 -28.32
N PRO A 41 58.96 -16.16 -29.17
CA PRO A 41 60.35 -16.26 -28.76
C PRO A 41 61.12 -14.92 -28.75
N ASN A 42 62.17 -14.91 -27.93
CA ASN A 42 63.21 -13.88 -27.79
C ASN A 42 64.01 -13.64 -29.09
N VAL A 43 64.22 -12.34 -29.43
CA VAL A 43 65.30 -11.90 -30.32
C VAL A 43 66.02 -10.73 -29.62
N PRO A 44 67.32 -10.78 -29.48
CA PRO A 44 68.12 -9.70 -28.91
C PRO A 44 68.62 -8.74 -29.97
N LEU A 45 68.35 -7.45 -29.81
CA LEU A 45 69.04 -6.39 -30.57
C LEU A 45 69.64 -5.41 -29.55
N GLY A 46 70.98 -5.48 -29.54
CA GLY A 46 71.80 -4.50 -28.85
C GLY A 46 71.91 -3.22 -29.64
N LEU A 47 71.83 -2.08 -28.96
CA LEU A 47 72.29 -0.79 -29.44
C LEU A 47 72.92 0.00 -28.30
N HIS A 48 74.14 0.50 -28.58
CA HIS A 48 74.97 1.32 -27.74
C HIS A 48 74.38 2.70 -27.40
N PRO A 49 74.74 3.32 -26.27
CA PRO A 49 74.26 4.62 -25.87
C PRO A 49 74.95 5.74 -26.54
N SER A 50 74.25 6.68 -27.15
CA SER A 50 74.74 8.02 -27.49
C SER A 50 74.20 9.03 -26.51
N SER A 51 75.09 9.74 -25.90
CA SER A 51 74.90 10.87 -25.00
C SER A 51 74.28 12.06 -25.70
N THR A 52 73.07 12.48 -25.35
CA THR A 52 72.67 13.91 -25.47
C THR A 52 71.51 14.20 -24.52
N SER A 53 71.76 15.18 -23.73
CA SER A 53 70.94 16.32 -23.35
C SER A 53 70.33 16.36 -21.95
N SER A 54 70.88 17.32 -21.24
CA SER A 54 70.44 17.85 -19.94
C SER A 54 69.11 18.63 -19.95
N SER A 55 68.34 18.64 -21.05
CA SER A 55 67.10 19.39 -21.13
C SER A 55 65.88 18.49 -20.90
N LEU A 56 65.93 17.19 -21.23
CA LEU A 56 64.80 16.25 -20.97
C LEU A 56 64.59 15.94 -19.46
N SER A 57 65.72 15.93 -18.68
CA SER A 57 65.56 15.67 -17.24
C SER A 57 64.87 16.82 -16.48
N LYS A 58 65.00 18.06 -16.94
CA LYS A 58 64.31 19.21 -16.35
C LYS A 58 62.83 19.20 -16.70
N VAL A 59 62.43 18.79 -17.91
CA VAL A 59 61.03 18.65 -18.32
C VAL A 59 60.33 17.47 -17.57
N PHE A 60 61.06 16.35 -17.39
CA PHE A 60 60.55 15.23 -16.58
C PHE A 60 60.40 15.61 -15.09
N ALA A 61 61.33 16.38 -14.55
CA ALA A 61 61.24 16.85 -13.16
C ALA A 61 60.03 17.81 -12.97
N VAL A 62 59.80 18.73 -13.92
CA VAL A 62 58.61 19.62 -13.87
C VAL A 62 57.32 18.87 -14.05
N LEU A 63 57.24 17.91 -14.97
CA LEU A 63 56.06 17.07 -15.17
C LEU A 63 55.79 16.16 -13.96
N SER A 64 56.83 15.62 -13.32
CA SER A 64 56.72 14.83 -12.09
C SER A 64 56.26 15.67 -10.91
N VAL A 65 56.69 16.90 -10.76
CA VAL A 65 56.26 17.85 -9.73
C VAL A 65 54.80 18.26 -10.01
N LEU A 66 54.43 18.54 -11.27
CA LEU A 66 53.03 18.83 -11.64
C LEU A 66 52.12 17.63 -11.44
N ALA A 67 52.56 16.40 -11.77
CA ALA A 67 51.81 15.19 -11.50
C ALA A 67 51.69 14.91 -10.00
N LEU A 68 52.71 15.17 -9.20
CA LEU A 68 52.71 15.07 -7.74
C LEU A 68 51.79 16.15 -7.12
N CYS A 69 51.85 17.38 -7.62
CA CYS A 69 50.93 18.44 -7.20
C CYS A 69 49.49 18.16 -7.60
N MET A 70 49.23 17.62 -8.81
CA MET A 70 47.93 17.14 -9.20
C MET A 70 47.49 15.94 -8.35
N TRP A 71 48.38 14.99 -8.08
CA TRP A 71 48.08 13.86 -7.21
C TRP A 71 47.81 14.27 -5.76
N LEU A 72 48.58 15.23 -5.24
CA LEU A 72 48.34 15.83 -3.92
C LEU A 72 47.05 16.67 -3.90
N LEU A 73 46.73 17.42 -4.96
CA LEU A 73 45.49 18.19 -5.08
C LEU A 73 44.30 17.31 -5.30
N VAL A 74 44.42 16.22 -6.06
CA VAL A 74 43.37 15.19 -6.25
C VAL A 74 43.29 14.31 -5.02
N GLY A 75 44.42 13.92 -4.41
CA GLY A 75 44.49 13.16 -3.17
C GLY A 75 43.95 13.93 -1.96
N HIS A 76 44.25 15.25 -1.84
CA HIS A 76 43.61 16.09 -0.81
C HIS A 76 42.10 16.28 -1.07
N ARG A 77 41.68 16.43 -2.33
CA ARG A 77 40.24 16.44 -2.64
C ARG A 77 39.57 15.08 -2.42
N ALA A 78 40.26 13.96 -2.56
CA ALA A 78 39.74 12.62 -2.26
C ALA A 78 39.83 12.28 -0.75
N ALA A 79 40.70 12.90 0.02
CA ALA A 79 40.79 12.69 1.47
C ALA A 79 39.86 13.62 2.27
N ASP A 80 39.52 14.81 1.74
CA ASP A 80 38.54 15.72 2.35
C ASP A 80 37.09 15.45 1.93
N THR A 81 36.83 14.50 1.04
CA THR A 81 35.45 14.03 0.71
C THR A 81 34.96 12.89 1.62
N ARG A 82 35.51 12.66 2.78
CA ARG A 82 34.71 12.36 3.96
C ARG A 82 34.15 13.67 4.51
N LEU A 83 33.47 14.43 3.65
CA LEU A 83 32.50 15.40 4.08
C LEU A 83 31.58 14.63 5.05
N ALA A 84 31.67 14.98 6.32
CA ALA A 84 30.57 14.71 7.23
C ALA A 84 29.34 15.22 6.46
N LEU A 85 28.50 14.30 5.99
CA LEU A 85 27.29 14.67 5.31
C LEU A 85 26.57 15.59 6.30
N ASP A 86 26.49 16.89 6.01
CA ASP A 86 25.71 17.81 6.83
C ASP A 86 24.33 17.25 6.89
N THR A 87 24.00 16.60 8.01
CA THR A 87 22.73 15.93 8.20
C THR A 87 21.67 17.02 8.24
N VAL A 88 20.74 16.95 7.30
CA VAL A 88 19.54 17.79 7.37
C VAL A 88 18.82 17.46 8.68
N PRO A 89 18.47 18.44 9.52
CA PRO A 89 17.73 18.17 10.75
C PRO A 89 16.47 17.35 10.49
N LEU A 90 16.15 16.40 11.35
CA LEU A 90 14.98 15.52 11.15
C LEU A 90 13.67 16.34 11.06
N GLN A 91 13.54 17.39 11.85
CA GLN A 91 12.38 18.29 11.82
C GLN A 91 12.17 19.00 10.48
N ASP A 92 13.21 19.14 9.65
CA ASP A 92 13.11 19.78 8.33
C ASP A 92 12.60 18.80 7.26
N VAL A 93 12.84 17.51 7.44
CA VAL A 93 12.42 16.44 6.48
C VAL A 93 11.24 15.62 6.98
N CYS A 94 10.93 15.68 8.25
CA CYS A 94 9.77 15.04 8.88
C CYS A 94 9.14 16.00 9.89
N PRO A 95 8.54 17.10 9.43
CA PRO A 95 7.83 18.01 10.31
C PRO A 95 6.65 17.29 10.97
N GLN A 96 6.47 17.54 12.25
CA GLN A 96 5.39 16.96 13.04
C GLN A 96 4.42 18.02 13.48
N GLU A 97 3.14 17.81 13.17
CA GLU A 97 2.09 18.69 13.70
C GLU A 97 1.98 18.53 15.22
N PRO A 98 1.63 19.57 15.97
CA PRO A 98 1.36 19.44 17.40
C PRO A 98 0.16 18.52 17.63
N ALA A 99 0.15 17.80 18.78
CA ALA A 99 -1.03 17.05 19.21
C ALA A 99 -2.23 17.99 19.35
N TYR A 100 -3.40 17.55 18.86
CA TYR A 100 -4.60 18.38 18.88
C TYR A 100 -5.20 18.44 20.28
N ASN A 101 -5.49 19.63 20.80
CA ASN A 101 -6.08 19.79 22.13
C ASN A 101 -7.60 19.53 22.10
N VAL A 102 -7.98 18.26 22.13
CA VAL A 102 -9.40 17.84 22.13
C VAL A 102 -10.15 18.35 23.37
N THR A 103 -9.49 18.42 24.53
CA THR A 103 -10.11 18.88 25.77
C THR A 103 -10.58 20.33 25.65
N GLU A 104 -9.79 21.19 25.02
CA GLU A 104 -10.19 22.58 24.74
C GLU A 104 -11.33 22.64 23.74
N ALA A 105 -11.28 21.83 22.67
CA ALA A 105 -12.31 21.78 21.64
C ALA A 105 -13.68 21.31 22.17
N LEU A 106 -13.71 20.51 23.22
CA LEU A 106 -14.95 20.06 23.85
C LEU A 106 -15.62 21.12 24.73
N GLU A 107 -14.99 22.25 25.02
CA GLU A 107 -15.58 23.34 25.87
C GLU A 107 -16.19 22.83 27.18
N GLY A 108 -15.57 21.81 27.79
CA GLY A 108 -16.02 21.18 29.04
C GLY A 108 -17.02 20.04 28.87
N LEU A 109 -17.45 19.70 27.67
CA LEU A 109 -18.23 18.49 27.38
C LEU A 109 -17.38 17.24 27.65
N LYS A 110 -17.94 16.29 28.40
CA LYS A 110 -17.27 15.01 28.66
C LYS A 110 -17.86 13.92 27.78
N LEU A 111 -17.05 13.32 26.94
CA LEU A 111 -17.45 12.18 26.15
C LEU A 111 -17.67 10.95 27.03
N GLN A 112 -18.78 10.27 26.80
CA GLN A 112 -19.18 9.06 27.54
C GLN A 112 -18.87 7.82 26.70
N PHE A 113 -17.58 7.48 26.63
CA PHE A 113 -17.12 6.28 25.88
C PHE A 113 -17.69 4.98 26.49
N PRO A 114 -17.88 3.95 25.64
CA PRO A 114 -18.20 2.61 26.13
C PRO A 114 -17.09 2.06 27.03
N SER A 115 -17.45 1.17 27.96
CA SER A 115 -16.43 0.44 28.73
C SER A 115 -15.61 -0.47 27.83
N VAL A 116 -14.41 -0.86 28.28
CA VAL A 116 -13.52 -1.75 27.52
C VAL A 116 -14.22 -3.08 27.19
N LEU A 117 -14.92 -3.66 28.17
CA LEU A 117 -15.70 -4.87 27.98
C LEU A 117 -16.82 -4.69 26.96
N HIS A 118 -17.53 -3.56 27.01
CA HIS A 118 -18.61 -3.29 26.04
C HIS A 118 -18.06 -3.14 24.63
N SER A 119 -16.94 -2.44 24.44
CA SER A 119 -16.25 -2.35 23.16
C SER A 119 -15.83 -3.71 22.60
N ALA A 120 -15.26 -4.57 23.45
CA ALA A 120 -14.88 -5.93 23.05
C ALA A 120 -16.10 -6.78 22.67
N LYS A 121 -17.22 -6.67 23.42
CA LYS A 121 -18.49 -7.37 23.11
C LYS A 121 -19.09 -6.90 21.79
N LEU A 122 -19.10 -5.61 21.50
CA LEU A 122 -19.60 -5.08 20.23
C LEU A 122 -18.84 -5.66 19.04
N LEU A 123 -17.51 -5.71 19.09
CA LEU A 123 -16.74 -6.35 18.02
C LEU A 123 -16.98 -7.85 17.95
N SER A 124 -17.04 -8.55 19.12
CA SER A 124 -17.34 -9.98 19.18
C SER A 124 -18.67 -10.30 18.51
N GLU A 125 -19.73 -9.57 18.83
CA GLU A 125 -21.07 -9.73 18.26
C GLU A 125 -21.09 -9.44 16.75
N ALA A 126 -20.39 -8.39 16.31
CA ALA A 126 -20.25 -8.07 14.88
C ALA A 126 -19.58 -9.21 14.10
N VAL A 127 -18.51 -9.81 14.66
CA VAL A 127 -17.78 -10.94 14.06
C VAL A 127 -18.66 -12.19 13.95
N GLN A 128 -19.56 -12.41 14.91
CA GLN A 128 -20.46 -13.58 14.92
C GLN A 128 -21.50 -13.55 13.80
N ILE A 129 -21.76 -12.42 13.20
CA ILE A 129 -22.64 -12.31 12.04
C ILE A 129 -21.82 -12.50 10.77
N ASP A 130 -22.04 -13.60 10.06
CA ASP A 130 -21.36 -13.92 8.82
C ASP A 130 -21.84 -13.01 7.69
N THR A 131 -20.97 -12.12 7.24
CA THR A 131 -21.20 -11.19 6.14
C THR A 131 -20.28 -11.49 4.95
N THR A 132 -20.00 -12.76 4.72
CA THR A 132 -19.12 -13.22 3.65
C THR A 132 -19.67 -12.88 2.27
N VAL A 133 -18.85 -12.22 1.46
CA VAL A 133 -19.09 -11.93 0.05
C VAL A 133 -17.97 -12.53 -0.78
N GLY A 134 -18.33 -13.23 -1.86
CA GLY A 134 -17.36 -13.80 -2.79
C GLY A 134 -17.21 -12.96 -4.06
N ASP A 135 -16.27 -13.34 -4.92
CA ASP A 135 -16.09 -12.75 -6.24
C ASP A 135 -17.28 -13.03 -7.18
N ASN A 136 -17.46 -12.15 -8.19
CA ASN A 136 -18.46 -12.31 -9.25
C ASN A 136 -19.91 -12.43 -8.75
N ILE A 137 -20.25 -11.63 -7.78
CA ILE A 137 -21.60 -11.53 -7.25
C ILE A 137 -22.53 -10.81 -8.24
N PRO A 138 -23.79 -11.21 -8.33
CA PRO A 138 -24.78 -10.56 -9.18
C PRO A 138 -25.25 -9.23 -8.58
N ASP A 139 -25.92 -8.44 -9.42
CA ASP A 139 -26.55 -7.19 -8.99
C ASP A 139 -27.53 -7.44 -7.83
N THR A 140 -27.64 -6.45 -6.94
CA THR A 140 -28.53 -6.49 -5.76
C THR A 140 -30.00 -6.66 -6.12
N ASP A 141 -30.44 -6.23 -7.31
CA ASP A 141 -31.80 -6.42 -7.78
C ASP A 141 -32.07 -7.86 -8.26
N ASP A 142 -31.07 -8.51 -8.84
CA ASP A 142 -31.21 -9.87 -9.39
C ASP A 142 -31.22 -10.95 -8.29
N TRP A 143 -30.51 -10.71 -7.17
CA TRP A 143 -30.38 -11.68 -6.06
C TRP A 143 -30.74 -11.05 -4.71
N ALA A 144 -31.86 -10.35 -4.63
CA ALA A 144 -32.27 -9.62 -3.43
C ALA A 144 -32.34 -10.53 -2.17
N GLU A 145 -32.86 -11.74 -2.28
CA GLU A 145 -32.94 -12.68 -1.15
C GLU A 145 -31.56 -13.10 -0.62
N TYR A 146 -30.58 -13.26 -1.51
CA TYR A 146 -29.20 -13.56 -1.13
C TYR A 146 -28.60 -12.40 -0.32
N TRP A 147 -28.70 -11.18 -0.83
CA TRP A 147 -28.18 -9.99 -0.18
C TRP A 147 -28.87 -9.67 1.14
N ASP A 148 -30.21 -9.81 1.18
CA ASP A 148 -31.01 -9.62 2.39
C ASP A 148 -30.60 -10.64 3.48
N SER A 149 -30.31 -11.88 3.12
CA SER A 149 -29.91 -12.92 4.08
C SER A 149 -28.57 -12.63 4.75
N ILE A 150 -27.68 -11.92 4.09
CA ILE A 150 -26.34 -11.56 4.59
C ILE A 150 -26.40 -10.27 5.42
N PHE A 151 -26.97 -9.19 4.86
CA PHE A 151 -26.79 -7.85 5.41
C PHE A 151 -27.95 -7.35 6.28
N SER A 152 -29.18 -7.90 6.14
CA SER A 152 -30.28 -7.49 7.02
C SER A 152 -30.03 -7.85 8.48
N PRO A 153 -29.51 -9.05 8.84
CA PRO A 153 -29.18 -9.36 10.24
C PRO A 153 -28.10 -8.42 10.81
N PHE A 154 -27.13 -8.02 10.00
CA PHE A 154 -26.06 -7.11 10.43
C PHE A 154 -26.59 -5.68 10.63
N ALA A 155 -27.44 -5.19 9.73
CA ALA A 155 -28.08 -3.88 9.85
C ALA A 155 -29.01 -3.80 11.06
N ASP A 156 -29.73 -4.89 11.40
CA ASP A 156 -30.59 -5.01 12.57
C ASP A 156 -29.77 -5.03 13.87
N TRP A 157 -28.63 -5.76 13.86
CA TRP A 157 -27.69 -5.74 14.97
C TRP A 157 -27.14 -4.33 15.22
N ILE A 158 -26.72 -3.61 14.20
CA ILE A 158 -26.26 -2.22 14.34
C ILE A 158 -27.35 -1.37 14.98
N GLN A 159 -28.58 -1.49 14.49
CA GLN A 159 -29.71 -0.71 15.03
C GLN A 159 -29.97 -0.96 16.51
N THR A 160 -29.83 -2.20 16.96
CA THR A 160 -30.08 -2.57 18.37
C THR A 160 -28.91 -2.26 19.29
N SER A 161 -27.69 -2.36 18.77
CA SER A 161 -26.45 -2.16 19.55
C SER A 161 -26.08 -0.68 19.75
N PHE A 162 -26.58 0.22 18.89
CA PHE A 162 -26.31 1.67 18.93
C PHE A 162 -27.60 2.50 19.04
N PRO A 163 -28.31 2.39 20.17
CA PRO A 163 -29.69 2.93 20.29
C PRO A 163 -29.78 4.45 20.24
N HIS A 164 -28.77 5.22 20.70
CA HIS A 164 -28.85 6.69 20.67
C HIS A 164 -28.76 7.26 19.25
N MET A 165 -28.05 6.58 18.34
CA MET A 165 -28.04 6.95 16.93
C MET A 165 -29.36 6.62 16.23
N HIS A 166 -30.08 5.60 16.68
CA HIS A 166 -31.27 5.06 16.01
C HIS A 166 -32.59 5.42 16.71
N ASP A 167 -32.53 6.16 17.83
CA ASP A 167 -33.73 6.70 18.49
C ASP A 167 -34.46 7.66 17.53
N THR A 168 -35.77 7.69 17.63
CA THR A 168 -36.64 8.60 16.82
C THR A 168 -36.32 10.07 17.03
N ALA A 169 -35.77 10.43 18.18
CA ALA A 169 -35.30 11.79 18.51
C ALA A 169 -33.85 12.04 18.11
N SER A 170 -33.13 11.04 17.60
CA SER A 170 -31.73 11.18 17.18
C SER A 170 -31.57 12.23 16.07
N PRO A 171 -30.52 13.06 16.14
CA PRO A 171 -30.20 13.95 15.04
C PRO A 171 -29.56 13.22 13.84
N VAL A 172 -29.12 11.97 14.02
CA VAL A 172 -28.51 11.14 12.97
C VAL A 172 -29.61 10.44 12.17
N ARG A 173 -29.47 10.49 10.85
CA ARG A 173 -30.40 9.82 9.93
C ARG A 173 -29.68 8.68 9.22
N ARG A 174 -30.27 7.48 9.25
CA ARG A 174 -29.84 6.32 8.47
C ARG A 174 -30.65 6.22 7.18
N GLU A 175 -29.98 6.00 6.07
CA GLU A 175 -30.57 5.71 4.78
C GLU A 175 -29.88 4.47 4.18
N LEU A 176 -30.63 3.70 3.41
CA LEU A 176 -30.10 2.57 2.64
C LEU A 176 -29.89 3.01 1.19
N VAL A 177 -28.68 2.87 0.70
CA VAL A 177 -28.31 3.14 -0.68
C VAL A 177 -28.06 1.80 -1.38
N ASN A 178 -28.68 1.60 -2.52
CA ASN A 178 -28.66 0.31 -3.21
C ASN A 178 -28.96 -0.88 -2.26
N LYS A 179 -30.01 -0.74 -1.46
CA LYS A 179 -30.57 -1.69 -0.45
C LYS A 179 -29.69 -1.91 0.79
N HIS A 180 -28.39 -2.12 0.68
CA HIS A 180 -27.54 -2.56 1.80
C HIS A 180 -26.40 -1.60 2.15
N GLY A 181 -26.04 -0.65 1.28
CA GLY A 181 -25.13 0.43 1.63
C GLY A 181 -25.71 1.32 2.71
N LEU A 182 -25.02 1.46 3.86
CA LEU A 182 -25.51 2.25 4.99
C LEU A 182 -24.95 3.68 4.90
N LEU A 183 -25.85 4.64 4.77
CA LEU A 183 -25.50 6.05 4.75
C LEU A 183 -26.07 6.74 5.97
N TYR A 184 -25.21 7.17 6.91
CA TYR A 184 -25.60 7.95 8.05
C TYR A 184 -25.25 9.40 7.82
N THR A 185 -26.19 10.30 8.11
CA THR A 185 -26.00 11.74 8.00
C THR A 185 -26.38 12.41 9.30
N TRP A 186 -25.43 13.10 9.93
CA TRP A 186 -25.67 13.99 11.06
C TRP A 186 -25.49 15.44 10.60
N PRO A 187 -26.58 16.19 10.35
CA PRO A 187 -26.51 17.54 9.84
C PRO A 187 -25.76 18.47 10.79
N GLY A 188 -24.80 19.21 10.26
CA GLY A 188 -24.15 20.30 10.99
C GLY A 188 -24.99 21.58 11.02
N SER A 189 -24.69 22.45 11.97
CA SER A 189 -25.38 23.73 12.12
C SER A 189 -24.90 24.80 11.13
N ASP A 190 -23.73 24.64 10.53
CA ASP A 190 -23.16 25.58 9.54
C ASP A 190 -23.07 24.91 8.15
N PRO A 191 -23.98 25.22 7.23
CA PRO A 191 -24.00 24.63 5.89
C PRO A 191 -22.86 25.14 4.98
N THR A 192 -22.09 26.15 5.41
CA THR A 192 -20.93 26.66 4.65
C THR A 192 -19.68 25.78 4.85
N LEU A 193 -19.70 24.85 5.79
CA LEU A 193 -18.62 23.91 6.04
C LEU A 193 -18.86 22.63 5.26
N LYS A 194 -17.89 22.23 4.41
CA LYS A 194 -17.95 20.96 3.69
C LYS A 194 -18.01 19.79 4.68
N PRO A 195 -18.83 18.76 4.44
CA PRO A 195 -18.94 17.58 5.30
C PRO A 195 -17.63 16.83 5.48
N ILE A 196 -17.50 16.09 6.60
CA ILE A 196 -16.51 15.04 6.78
C ILE A 196 -17.18 13.68 6.58
N VAL A 197 -16.48 12.76 5.90
CA VAL A 197 -16.94 11.38 5.68
C VAL A 197 -15.97 10.42 6.36
N LEU A 198 -16.50 9.52 7.16
CA LEU A 198 -15.80 8.33 7.66
C LEU A 198 -16.35 7.12 6.92
N MET A 199 -15.45 6.26 6.46
CA MET A 199 -15.79 5.08 5.67
C MET A 199 -15.39 3.79 6.38
N SER A 200 -16.05 2.72 6.00
CA SER A 200 -15.75 1.33 6.34
C SER A 200 -16.64 0.42 5.50
N HIS A 201 -16.47 -0.90 5.59
CA HIS A 201 -17.34 -1.86 4.91
C HIS A 201 -17.89 -2.94 5.84
N GLN A 202 -18.97 -3.62 5.41
CA GLN A 202 -19.71 -4.62 6.18
C GLN A 202 -19.25 -6.04 5.87
N ASP A 203 -18.85 -6.27 4.62
CA ASP A 203 -18.49 -7.57 4.08
C ASP A 203 -17.12 -8.06 4.57
N VAL A 204 -16.91 -9.36 4.41
CA VAL A 204 -15.64 -10.03 4.71
C VAL A 204 -15.34 -11.08 3.64
N VAL A 205 -14.04 -11.38 3.41
CA VAL A 205 -13.65 -12.44 2.48
C VAL A 205 -14.08 -13.82 2.96
N PRO A 206 -14.33 -14.77 2.03
CA PRO A 206 -14.66 -16.15 2.37
C PRO A 206 -13.56 -16.84 3.19
N VAL A 207 -14.01 -17.78 4.04
CA VAL A 207 -13.12 -18.72 4.74
C VAL A 207 -13.07 -20.02 3.94
N ALA A 208 -11.87 -20.46 3.56
CA ALA A 208 -11.68 -21.69 2.83
C ALA A 208 -11.96 -22.90 3.75
N ASN A 209 -12.83 -23.81 3.31
CA ASN A 209 -13.20 -24.99 4.09
C ASN A 209 -11.98 -25.86 4.47
N GLU A 210 -10.97 -25.90 3.63
CA GLU A 210 -9.73 -26.66 3.80
C GLU A 210 -8.82 -26.09 4.90
N THR A 211 -9.16 -24.91 5.43
CA THR A 211 -8.37 -24.24 6.48
C THR A 211 -9.07 -24.18 7.82
N LEU A 212 -10.31 -24.69 7.93
CA LEU A 212 -11.12 -24.60 9.15
C LEU A 212 -10.45 -25.25 10.38
N ASP A 213 -9.69 -26.32 10.17
CA ASP A 213 -8.93 -27.02 11.20
C ASP A 213 -7.65 -26.30 11.64
N GLN A 214 -7.26 -25.25 10.92
CA GLN A 214 -6.09 -24.41 11.22
C GLN A 214 -6.45 -23.21 12.11
N TRP A 215 -7.75 -22.92 12.27
CA TRP A 215 -8.20 -21.84 13.11
C TRP A 215 -8.15 -22.23 14.60
N ILE A 216 -7.50 -21.42 15.42
CA ILE A 216 -7.45 -21.59 16.90
C ILE A 216 -8.86 -21.47 17.49
N HIS A 217 -9.64 -20.52 17.00
CA HIS A 217 -11.05 -20.34 17.34
C HIS A 217 -11.86 -20.34 16.04
N PRO A 218 -13.10 -20.87 16.01
CA PRO A 218 -13.91 -20.88 14.79
C PRO A 218 -14.02 -19.48 14.16
N PRO A 219 -13.95 -19.35 12.81
CA PRO A 219 -13.84 -18.06 12.10
C PRO A 219 -14.90 -17.02 12.48
N PHE A 220 -16.12 -17.43 12.80
CA PHE A 220 -17.22 -16.56 13.18
C PHE A 220 -17.62 -16.73 14.66
N SER A 221 -16.69 -17.13 15.54
CA SER A 221 -16.98 -17.28 16.97
C SER A 221 -17.02 -15.96 17.72
N GLY A 222 -16.33 -14.94 17.24
CA GLY A 222 -16.15 -13.70 17.98
C GLY A 222 -15.51 -13.92 19.36
N HIS A 223 -14.64 -14.93 19.50
CA HIS A 223 -14.08 -15.31 20.79
C HIS A 223 -13.27 -14.16 21.43
N ILE A 224 -13.63 -13.80 22.68
CA ILE A 224 -12.89 -12.80 23.46
C ILE A 224 -11.85 -13.55 24.29
N ASP A 225 -10.59 -13.38 23.94
CA ASP A 225 -9.46 -13.95 24.67
C ASP A 225 -8.90 -12.91 25.64
N ILE A 226 -9.20 -13.12 26.92
CA ILE A 226 -8.76 -12.22 28.00
C ILE A 226 -7.27 -12.33 28.27
N GLU A 227 -6.69 -13.53 28.14
CA GLU A 227 -5.26 -13.74 28.39
C GLU A 227 -4.41 -12.98 27.37
N ASN A 228 -4.84 -13.00 26.09
CA ASN A 228 -4.14 -12.35 24.99
C ASN A 228 -4.70 -10.97 24.65
N GLN A 229 -5.75 -10.52 25.34
CA GLN A 229 -6.39 -9.23 25.11
C GLN A 229 -6.86 -9.02 23.65
N THR A 230 -7.51 -10.05 23.07
CA THR A 230 -7.90 -10.07 21.66
C THR A 230 -9.34 -10.54 21.44
N VAL A 231 -9.92 -10.12 20.31
CA VAL A 231 -11.17 -10.64 19.78
C VAL A 231 -10.85 -11.36 18.47
N TRP A 232 -11.21 -12.64 18.38
CA TRP A 232 -10.85 -13.53 17.28
C TRP A 232 -12.00 -13.71 16.28
N GLY A 233 -11.64 -13.73 15.01
CA GLY A 233 -12.53 -14.18 13.93
C GLY A 233 -12.32 -13.41 12.63
N ARG A 234 -12.86 -13.94 11.53
CA ARG A 234 -12.87 -13.32 10.22
C ARG A 234 -13.60 -11.98 10.28
N GLY A 235 -12.95 -10.91 9.75
CA GLY A 235 -13.48 -9.55 9.80
C GLY A 235 -13.23 -8.83 11.14
N SER A 236 -12.55 -9.45 12.11
CA SER A 236 -12.23 -8.78 13.38
C SER A 236 -11.31 -7.60 13.20
N VAL A 237 -10.49 -7.58 12.15
CA VAL A 237 -9.68 -6.44 11.71
C VAL A 237 -10.33 -5.83 10.47
N ASP A 238 -10.47 -6.59 9.40
CA ASP A 238 -10.89 -6.14 8.09
C ASP A 238 -12.36 -6.48 7.81
N CYS A 239 -13.31 -5.56 7.99
CA CYS A 239 -13.18 -4.16 8.41
C CYS A 239 -14.02 -3.86 9.67
N LYS A 240 -14.55 -4.90 10.39
CA LYS A 240 -15.54 -4.73 11.48
C LYS A 240 -14.98 -3.96 12.69
N LEU A 241 -13.64 -4.00 12.92
CA LEU A 241 -13.01 -3.18 13.96
C LEU A 241 -13.30 -1.70 13.70
N TRP A 242 -13.00 -1.22 12.51
CA TRP A 242 -13.13 0.19 12.17
C TRP A 242 -14.59 0.59 12.02
N LEU A 243 -15.44 -0.29 11.47
CA LEU A 243 -16.88 -0.08 11.39
C LEU A 243 -17.49 0.11 12.79
N VAL A 244 -17.25 -0.83 13.70
CA VAL A 244 -17.77 -0.77 15.09
C VAL A 244 -17.23 0.46 15.81
N SER A 245 -15.94 0.76 15.65
CA SER A 245 -15.31 1.92 16.31
C SER A 245 -15.84 3.26 15.78
N THR A 246 -16.08 3.36 14.49
CA THR A 246 -16.63 4.56 13.85
C THR A 246 -18.05 4.83 14.30
N ILE A 247 -18.91 3.80 14.32
CA ILE A 247 -20.29 3.91 14.82
C ILE A 247 -20.29 4.22 16.33
N SER A 248 -19.42 3.53 17.12
CA SER A 248 -19.28 3.78 18.57
C SER A 248 -18.84 5.22 18.87
N ALA A 249 -18.02 5.82 18.02
CA ALA A 249 -17.63 7.21 18.15
C ALA A 249 -18.82 8.16 17.96
N VAL A 250 -19.62 7.96 16.92
CA VAL A 250 -20.83 8.78 16.68
C VAL A 250 -21.86 8.55 17.78
N GLU A 251 -22.12 7.31 18.22
CA GLU A 251 -22.99 6.98 19.35
C GLU A 251 -22.54 7.70 20.63
N THR A 252 -21.23 7.71 20.91
CA THR A 252 -20.61 8.41 22.06
C THR A 252 -20.88 9.92 21.98
N LEU A 253 -20.71 10.52 20.81
CA LEU A 253 -20.93 11.95 20.60
C LEU A 253 -22.41 12.31 20.75
N VAL A 254 -23.33 11.52 20.18
CA VAL A 254 -24.79 11.71 20.32
C VAL A 254 -25.20 11.59 21.77
N LYS A 255 -24.77 10.53 22.47
CA LYS A 255 -25.04 10.29 23.89
C LYS A 255 -24.51 11.42 24.78
N SER A 256 -23.41 12.04 24.40
CA SER A 256 -22.78 13.15 25.14
C SER A 256 -23.36 14.53 24.78
N ASP A 257 -24.42 14.60 23.98
CA ASP A 257 -25.08 15.82 23.52
C ASP A 257 -24.18 16.77 22.70
N PHE A 258 -23.19 16.21 21.99
CA PHE A 258 -22.35 16.97 21.06
C PHE A 258 -23.18 17.59 19.94
N LYS A 259 -22.84 18.80 19.52
CA LYS A 259 -23.55 19.52 18.44
C LYS A 259 -22.57 19.84 17.30
N PRO A 260 -22.60 19.12 16.20
CA PRO A 260 -21.68 19.38 15.11
C PRO A 260 -22.02 20.71 14.41
N LYS A 261 -20.99 21.48 14.08
CA LYS A 261 -21.10 22.63 13.15
C LYS A 261 -21.04 22.12 11.71
N ARG A 262 -20.13 21.18 11.45
CA ARG A 262 -19.92 20.50 10.16
C ARG A 262 -20.78 19.25 10.08
N THR A 263 -21.38 19.00 8.93
CA THR A 263 -22.10 17.74 8.68
C THR A 263 -21.15 16.55 8.78
N ILE A 264 -21.55 15.53 9.54
CA ILE A 264 -20.84 14.25 9.69
C ILE A 264 -21.57 13.20 8.89
N ILE A 265 -20.82 12.42 8.12
CA ILE A 265 -21.34 11.34 7.28
C ILE A 265 -20.57 10.05 7.59
N LEU A 266 -21.31 8.94 7.81
CA LEU A 266 -20.72 7.61 7.74
C LEU A 266 -21.19 6.98 6.42
N SER A 267 -20.25 6.47 5.64
CA SER A 267 -20.49 5.80 4.35
C SER A 267 -19.95 4.40 4.42
N ILE A 268 -20.85 3.40 4.57
CA ILE A 268 -20.48 2.03 4.89
C ILE A 268 -20.91 1.11 3.73
N GLY A 269 -19.92 0.64 2.96
CA GLY A 269 -20.08 -0.29 1.85
C GLY A 269 -20.52 -1.69 2.29
N HIS A 270 -20.83 -2.58 1.33
CA HIS A 270 -21.21 -3.95 1.60
C HIS A 270 -20.62 -4.97 0.61
N ASP A 271 -19.69 -4.53 -0.23
CA ASP A 271 -19.02 -5.37 -1.23
C ASP A 271 -17.60 -4.84 -1.57
N GLU A 272 -16.92 -4.28 -0.59
CA GLU A 272 -15.55 -3.76 -0.75
C GLU A 272 -14.62 -4.84 -1.27
N GLU A 273 -14.69 -6.03 -0.67
CA GLU A 273 -13.90 -7.22 -0.99
C GLU A 273 -14.15 -7.75 -2.41
N SER A 274 -15.20 -7.23 -3.05
CA SER A 274 -15.62 -7.57 -4.43
C SER A 274 -15.70 -6.35 -5.35
N ASP A 275 -14.83 -5.36 -5.19
CA ASP A 275 -14.70 -4.13 -5.99
C ASP A 275 -15.60 -2.95 -5.59
N GLY A 276 -16.50 -3.04 -4.62
CA GLY A 276 -17.34 -1.94 -4.13
C GLY A 276 -18.36 -1.40 -5.14
N LYS A 277 -18.72 -2.21 -6.15
CA LYS A 277 -19.61 -1.77 -7.24
C LYS A 277 -21.05 -1.59 -6.82
N HIS A 278 -21.51 -2.40 -5.87
CA HIS A 278 -22.90 -2.37 -5.38
C HIS A 278 -23.04 -1.48 -4.14
N GLY A 279 -22.00 -1.33 -3.32
CA GLY A 279 -21.93 -0.50 -2.13
C GLY A 279 -21.33 0.87 -2.39
N ALA A 280 -20.02 0.97 -2.37
CA ALA A 280 -19.26 2.21 -2.40
C ALA A 280 -19.51 3.08 -3.63
N GLN A 281 -19.63 2.47 -4.82
CA GLN A 281 -19.92 3.21 -6.05
C GLN A 281 -21.27 3.93 -5.97
N HIS A 282 -22.30 3.27 -5.44
CA HIS A 282 -23.63 3.86 -5.26
C HIS A 282 -23.66 4.91 -4.16
N LEU A 283 -22.97 4.65 -3.04
CA LEU A 283 -22.83 5.60 -1.92
C LEU A 283 -22.12 6.88 -2.39
N SER A 284 -21.01 6.75 -3.11
CA SER A 284 -20.28 7.87 -3.69
C SER A 284 -21.13 8.67 -4.66
N ALA A 285 -21.88 8.02 -5.56
CA ALA A 285 -22.78 8.67 -6.49
C ALA A 285 -23.90 9.45 -5.79
N GLU A 286 -24.48 8.90 -4.71
CA GLU A 286 -25.47 9.61 -3.90
C GLU A 286 -24.87 10.83 -3.18
N LEU A 287 -23.63 10.72 -2.66
CA LEU A 287 -22.92 11.85 -2.07
C LEU A 287 -22.57 12.92 -3.11
N GLU A 288 -22.13 12.54 -4.32
CA GLU A 288 -21.86 13.49 -5.40
C GLU A 288 -23.15 14.23 -5.83
N LYS A 289 -24.29 13.53 -5.88
CA LYS A 289 -25.59 14.12 -6.15
C LYS A 289 -26.01 15.15 -5.10
N ARG A 290 -25.72 14.90 -3.80
CA ARG A 290 -26.10 15.79 -2.68
C ARG A 290 -25.18 16.99 -2.53
N PHE A 291 -23.88 16.80 -2.64
CA PHE A 291 -22.87 17.79 -2.28
C PHE A 291 -22.09 18.31 -3.50
N GLY A 292 -22.22 17.67 -4.65
CA GLY A 292 -21.48 18.02 -5.88
C GLY A 292 -20.03 17.57 -5.86
N ARG A 293 -19.36 17.72 -7.00
CA ARG A 293 -17.93 17.45 -7.15
C ARG A 293 -17.11 18.39 -6.28
N GLY A 294 -16.15 17.84 -5.53
CA GLY A 294 -15.36 18.61 -4.57
C GLY A 294 -16.16 19.13 -3.38
N GLY A 295 -17.39 18.63 -3.16
CA GLY A 295 -18.29 19.10 -2.10
C GLY A 295 -18.04 18.50 -0.72
N ILE A 296 -17.11 17.56 -0.57
CA ILE A 296 -16.69 16.97 0.69
C ILE A 296 -15.35 17.59 1.13
N GLY A 297 -15.21 17.89 2.42
CA GLY A 297 -14.00 18.49 2.98
C GLY A 297 -12.87 17.48 3.16
N MET A 298 -13.21 16.29 3.67
CA MET A 298 -12.25 15.24 3.99
C MET A 298 -12.94 13.87 4.04
N ILE A 299 -12.22 12.85 3.65
CA ILE A 299 -12.61 11.44 3.78
C ILE A 299 -11.52 10.71 4.54
N VAL A 300 -11.91 9.88 5.52
CA VAL A 300 -11.04 8.93 6.21
C VAL A 300 -11.65 7.54 6.07
N ASP A 301 -10.88 6.62 5.56
CA ASP A 301 -11.25 5.22 5.35
C ASP A 301 -10.29 4.31 6.14
N GLU A 302 -10.56 3.03 6.11
CA GLU A 302 -9.64 1.99 6.53
C GLU A 302 -8.26 2.15 5.85
N GLY A 303 -7.26 1.41 6.30
CA GLY A 303 -5.95 1.42 5.62
C GLY A 303 -4.77 1.12 6.52
N THR A 304 -3.67 1.80 6.24
CA THR A 304 -2.40 1.55 6.92
C THR A 304 -2.48 1.86 8.42
N PRO A 305 -2.00 0.95 9.28
CA PRO A 305 -2.09 1.11 10.73
C PRO A 305 -0.93 1.94 11.29
N LEU A 306 -0.92 2.06 12.63
CA LEU A 306 0.23 2.54 13.37
C LEU A 306 1.24 1.40 13.55
N LEU A 307 2.46 1.60 13.06
CA LEU A 307 3.55 0.65 13.22
C LEU A 307 4.22 0.82 14.59
N SER A 308 4.37 -0.27 15.32
CA SER A 308 5.16 -0.32 16.55
C SER A 308 6.66 -0.31 16.25
N SER A 309 7.50 -0.16 17.27
CA SER A 309 8.96 -0.24 17.11
C SER A 309 9.45 -1.64 16.70
N ALA A 310 8.61 -2.67 16.81
CA ALA A 310 8.93 -4.04 16.41
C ALA A 310 8.63 -4.33 14.94
N ASP A 311 7.78 -3.52 14.29
CA ASP A 311 7.37 -3.74 12.90
C ASP A 311 8.50 -3.40 11.93
N PRO A 312 8.75 -4.22 10.89
CA PRO A 312 9.89 -4.04 9.98
C PRO A 312 9.99 -2.66 9.34
N GLY A 313 8.89 -2.09 8.89
CA GLY A 313 8.85 -0.78 8.23
C GLY A 313 9.07 0.42 9.16
N SER A 314 9.06 0.21 10.47
CA SER A 314 9.30 1.24 11.48
C SER A 314 10.79 1.49 11.75
N TYR A 315 11.64 0.54 11.43
CA TYR A 315 13.07 0.53 11.78
C TYR A 315 13.36 0.85 13.24
N GLY A 316 12.44 0.49 14.14
CA GLY A 316 12.55 0.75 15.58
C GLY A 316 11.97 2.09 16.06
N VAL A 317 11.30 2.83 15.19
CA VAL A 317 10.61 4.08 15.50
C VAL A 317 9.10 3.89 15.38
N PRO A 318 8.33 4.00 16.46
CA PRO A 318 6.87 3.95 16.37
C PRO A 318 6.35 5.09 15.48
N ILE A 319 5.51 4.74 14.49
CA ILE A 319 5.05 5.70 13.50
C ILE A 319 3.66 5.35 12.97
N ALA A 320 2.78 6.33 12.90
CA ALA A 320 1.53 6.24 12.15
C ALA A 320 1.81 6.64 10.69
N VAL A 321 1.27 5.86 9.77
CA VAL A 321 1.54 6.02 8.34
C VAL A 321 0.26 6.12 7.50
N PRO A 322 -0.61 7.14 7.74
CA PRO A 322 -1.81 7.32 6.93
C PRO A 322 -1.46 7.39 5.45
N ALA A 323 -2.13 6.58 4.61
CA ALA A 323 -1.87 6.61 3.20
C ALA A 323 -2.62 7.77 2.52
N VAL A 324 -1.88 8.55 1.75
CA VAL A 324 -2.38 9.70 1.00
C VAL A 324 -2.67 9.36 -0.46
N ALA A 325 -2.27 8.18 -0.91
CA ALA A 325 -2.49 7.68 -2.26
C ALA A 325 -2.68 6.17 -2.26
N GLU A 326 -3.33 5.68 -3.32
CA GLU A 326 -3.44 4.28 -3.69
C GLU A 326 -2.82 4.03 -5.05
N ARG A 327 -2.44 2.77 -5.27
CA ARG A 327 -1.98 2.31 -6.58
C ARG A 327 -3.18 2.07 -7.48
N GLY A 328 -3.05 2.41 -8.78
CA GLY A 328 -3.99 1.97 -9.78
C GLY A 328 -3.89 0.45 -10.02
N ALA A 329 -4.83 -0.12 -10.74
CA ALA A 329 -4.81 -1.53 -11.12
C ALA A 329 -5.27 -1.76 -12.56
N MET A 330 -4.73 -2.79 -13.17
CA MET A 330 -5.12 -3.25 -14.50
C MET A 330 -4.84 -4.74 -14.65
N ASN A 331 -5.87 -5.52 -14.95
CA ASN A 331 -5.69 -6.87 -15.45
C ASN A 331 -5.69 -6.89 -16.97
N VAL A 332 -4.79 -7.65 -17.54
CA VAL A 332 -4.68 -7.84 -18.98
C VAL A 332 -4.90 -9.30 -19.31
N LYS A 333 -5.87 -9.59 -20.19
CA LYS A 333 -6.03 -10.91 -20.78
C LYS A 333 -5.39 -10.92 -22.15
N ILE A 334 -4.49 -11.84 -22.40
CA ILE A 334 -3.88 -12.08 -23.70
C ILE A 334 -4.44 -13.39 -24.24
N THR A 335 -5.11 -13.33 -25.39
CA THR A 335 -5.66 -14.52 -26.07
C THR A 335 -4.96 -14.71 -27.40
N ILE A 336 -4.50 -15.93 -27.66
CA ILE A 336 -3.90 -16.30 -28.94
C ILE A 336 -4.80 -17.33 -29.60
N THR A 337 -5.22 -17.06 -30.83
CA THR A 337 -5.94 -18.01 -31.68
C THR A 337 -5.12 -18.35 -32.90
N SER A 338 -5.00 -19.63 -33.20
CA SER A 338 -4.28 -20.15 -34.37
C SER A 338 -5.00 -21.37 -34.94
N ARG A 339 -4.54 -21.82 -36.09
CA ARG A 339 -5.05 -23.07 -36.66
C ARG A 339 -4.63 -24.25 -35.84
N GLY A 340 -5.60 -25.04 -35.35
CA GLY A 340 -5.36 -26.33 -34.75
C GLY A 340 -4.79 -27.35 -35.76
N GLY A 341 -4.54 -28.58 -35.31
CA GLY A 341 -4.05 -29.62 -36.14
C GLY A 341 -3.43 -30.80 -35.40
N HIS A 342 -2.89 -31.74 -36.15
CA HIS A 342 -2.19 -32.90 -35.57
C HIS A 342 -0.76 -32.52 -35.19
N SER A 343 -0.33 -32.88 -33.99
CA SER A 343 0.98 -32.49 -33.45
C SER A 343 2.19 -33.07 -34.19
N SER A 344 1.99 -34.10 -35.06
CA SER A 344 3.07 -34.63 -35.92
C SER A 344 3.43 -33.70 -37.08
N MET A 345 2.63 -32.67 -37.39
CA MET A 345 2.89 -31.69 -38.43
C MET A 345 2.75 -30.26 -37.83
N PRO A 346 3.61 -29.88 -36.88
CA PRO A 346 3.50 -28.61 -36.20
C PRO A 346 3.86 -27.44 -37.12
N PRO A 347 3.21 -26.28 -36.98
CA PRO A 347 3.71 -25.04 -37.56
C PRO A 347 5.03 -24.63 -36.92
N PRO A 348 5.77 -23.64 -37.46
CA PRO A 348 6.99 -23.11 -36.82
C PRO A 348 6.80 -22.70 -35.35
N HIS A 349 5.63 -22.18 -35.03
CA HIS A 349 5.21 -21.84 -33.67
C HIS A 349 3.77 -22.26 -33.43
N THR A 350 3.52 -23.00 -32.36
CA THR A 350 2.16 -23.29 -31.87
C THR A 350 1.60 -22.10 -31.09
N SER A 351 0.31 -22.05 -30.82
CA SER A 351 -0.26 -20.97 -29.98
C SER A 351 0.36 -20.94 -28.58
N ILE A 352 0.70 -22.09 -27.97
CA ILE A 352 1.49 -22.13 -26.71
C ILE A 352 2.89 -21.57 -26.93
N GLY A 353 3.55 -21.90 -28.04
CA GLY A 353 4.89 -21.36 -28.36
C GLY A 353 4.88 -19.84 -28.52
N ILE A 354 3.85 -19.28 -29.17
CA ILE A 354 3.69 -17.83 -29.31
C ILE A 354 3.41 -17.18 -27.94
N MET A 355 2.55 -17.77 -27.11
CA MET A 355 2.30 -17.29 -25.74
C MET A 355 3.60 -17.26 -24.94
N SER A 356 4.41 -18.31 -25.04
CA SER A 356 5.70 -18.36 -24.34
C SER A 356 6.66 -17.24 -24.77
N LEU A 357 6.67 -16.88 -26.06
CA LEU A 357 7.47 -15.76 -26.58
C LEU A 357 6.97 -14.41 -26.03
N ILE A 358 5.64 -14.22 -25.95
CA ILE A 358 5.05 -13.02 -25.37
C ILE A 358 5.38 -12.93 -23.89
N ILE A 359 5.17 -14.00 -23.12
CA ILE A 359 5.49 -14.06 -21.68
C ILE A 359 6.97 -13.76 -21.45
N ALA A 360 7.87 -14.45 -22.16
CA ALA A 360 9.31 -14.20 -22.04
C ALA A 360 9.69 -12.75 -22.39
N LYS A 361 8.98 -12.12 -23.35
CA LYS A 361 9.21 -10.72 -23.70
C LYS A 361 8.76 -9.77 -22.58
N LEU A 362 7.62 -10.03 -21.94
CA LEU A 362 7.12 -9.26 -20.82
C LEU A 362 8.03 -9.40 -19.59
N GLU A 363 8.39 -10.62 -19.22
CA GLU A 363 9.30 -10.93 -18.11
C GLU A 363 10.69 -10.28 -18.26
N ALA A 364 11.20 -10.24 -19.49
CA ALA A 364 12.50 -9.62 -19.78
C ALA A 364 12.46 -8.09 -19.75
N HIS A 365 11.27 -7.48 -19.68
CA HIS A 365 11.09 -6.03 -19.72
C HIS A 365 10.10 -5.59 -18.64
N PRO A 366 10.44 -5.74 -17.34
CA PRO A 366 9.62 -5.22 -16.26
C PRO A 366 9.56 -3.69 -16.32
N PHE A 367 8.56 -3.12 -15.65
CA PHE A 367 8.51 -1.66 -15.48
C PHE A 367 9.73 -1.15 -14.73
N PRO A 368 10.27 0.03 -15.09
CA PRO A 368 11.49 0.55 -14.51
C PRO A 368 11.31 0.89 -13.01
N ASP A 369 12.39 0.75 -12.26
CA ASP A 369 12.49 1.18 -10.87
C ASP A 369 12.80 2.70 -10.85
N VAL A 370 11.77 3.54 -10.91
CA VAL A 370 11.90 5.00 -10.94
C VAL A 370 11.17 5.62 -9.75
N LEU A 371 11.85 6.50 -9.03
CA LEU A 371 11.24 7.39 -8.05
C LEU A 371 11.00 8.75 -8.70
N GLY A 372 9.73 9.07 -8.97
CA GLY A 372 9.31 10.39 -9.44
C GLY A 372 9.08 11.37 -8.27
N ASP A 373 8.69 12.59 -8.58
CA ASP A 373 8.31 13.58 -7.56
C ASP A 373 7.06 13.15 -6.79
N GLU A 374 6.18 12.39 -7.42
CA GLU A 374 4.97 11.80 -6.84
C GLU A 374 5.27 10.69 -5.82
N SER A 375 6.50 10.16 -5.79
CA SER A 375 6.98 9.24 -4.75
C SER A 375 7.29 9.93 -3.42
N SER A 376 7.06 11.24 -3.31
CA SER A 376 7.40 12.06 -2.14
C SER A 376 6.83 11.51 -0.83
N ALA A 377 5.62 10.96 -0.82
CA ALA A 377 5.01 10.35 0.37
C ALA A 377 5.85 9.18 0.92
N SER A 378 6.28 8.24 0.06
CA SER A 378 7.12 7.11 0.47
C SER A 378 8.52 7.53 0.89
N ILE A 379 9.10 8.52 0.21
CA ILE A 379 10.39 9.09 0.61
C ILE A 379 10.25 9.76 1.98
N ARG A 380 9.17 10.52 2.20
CA ARG A 380 8.86 11.15 3.48
C ARG A 380 8.73 10.12 4.60
N GLN A 381 8.05 9.00 4.36
CA GLN A 381 7.94 7.90 5.33
C GLN A 381 9.33 7.39 5.74
N LEU A 382 10.20 7.11 4.77
CA LEU A 382 11.57 6.66 5.04
C LEU A 382 12.40 7.73 5.79
N GLN A 383 12.24 9.00 5.43
CA GLN A 383 12.89 10.13 6.12
C GLN A 383 12.43 10.21 7.59
N CYS A 384 11.16 9.98 7.87
CA CYS A 384 10.61 10.02 9.23
C CYS A 384 11.16 8.92 10.15
N VAL A 385 11.66 7.82 9.61
CA VAL A 385 12.24 6.70 10.37
C VAL A 385 13.76 6.55 10.16
N ARG A 386 14.41 7.49 9.47
CA ARG A 386 15.83 7.37 9.09
C ARG A 386 16.81 7.28 10.27
N ASP A 387 16.44 7.82 11.42
CA ASP A 387 17.24 7.78 12.67
C ASP A 387 16.97 6.53 13.50
N GLY A 388 16.05 5.67 13.04
CA GLY A 388 15.70 4.43 13.72
C GLY A 388 16.90 3.51 13.96
N PRO A 389 16.96 2.84 15.12
CA PRO A 389 18.09 2.01 15.50
C PRO A 389 18.35 0.82 14.56
N TYR A 390 17.31 0.37 13.85
CA TYR A 390 17.38 -0.76 12.92
C TYR A 390 17.47 -0.35 11.45
N MET A 391 17.57 0.96 11.15
CA MET A 391 17.72 1.45 9.78
C MET A 391 19.06 0.98 9.20
N PRO A 392 19.08 0.23 8.06
CA PRO A 392 20.31 -0.19 7.40
C PRO A 392 21.18 1.00 7.03
N TYR A 393 22.51 0.85 7.21
CA TYR A 393 23.46 1.92 6.97
C TYR A 393 23.41 2.45 5.54
N GLU A 394 23.36 1.55 4.55
CA GLU A 394 23.32 1.91 3.11
C GLU A 394 22.04 2.67 2.78
N LEU A 395 20.91 2.25 3.31
CA LEU A 395 19.61 2.91 3.12
C LEU A 395 19.63 4.31 3.74
N ARG A 396 20.17 4.43 4.97
CA ARG A 396 20.32 5.74 5.63
C ARG A 396 21.21 6.69 4.82
N GLN A 397 22.34 6.21 4.28
CA GLN A 397 23.22 7.03 3.46
C GLN A 397 22.56 7.46 2.15
N ALA A 398 21.79 6.59 1.52
CA ALA A 398 21.05 6.91 0.31
C ALA A 398 19.97 7.99 0.56
N LEU A 399 19.23 7.87 1.67
CA LEU A 399 18.25 8.89 2.11
C LEU A 399 18.91 10.25 2.33
N LEU A 400 20.04 10.31 3.05
CA LEU A 400 20.78 11.56 3.29
C LEU A 400 21.23 12.23 1.99
N LYS A 401 21.58 11.46 0.95
CA LYS A 401 21.92 12.00 -0.37
C LYS A 401 20.71 12.62 -1.07
N VAL A 402 19.54 11.97 -0.99
CA VAL A 402 18.29 12.51 -1.53
C VAL A 402 17.96 13.83 -0.84
N GLU A 403 17.96 13.88 0.49
CA GLU A 403 17.69 15.09 1.28
C GLU A 403 18.62 16.25 0.94
N GLN A 404 19.92 15.97 0.77
CA GLN A 404 20.87 17.00 0.36
C GLN A 404 20.65 17.50 -1.06
N ALA A 405 20.27 16.61 -1.98
CA ALA A 405 19.96 16.98 -3.35
C ALA A 405 18.68 17.82 -3.44
N GLU A 406 17.61 17.46 -2.69
CA GLU A 406 16.36 18.21 -2.59
C GLU A 406 16.61 19.61 -1.98
N ARG A 407 17.37 19.68 -0.88
CA ARG A 407 17.74 20.96 -0.27
C ARG A 407 18.55 21.83 -1.23
N ALA A 408 19.51 21.25 -1.97
CA ALA A 408 20.27 21.97 -2.98
C ALA A 408 19.39 22.49 -4.13
N LEU A 409 18.31 21.80 -4.47
CA LEU A 409 17.35 22.23 -5.48
C LEU A 409 16.50 23.41 -4.97
N SER A 410 16.01 23.34 -3.73
CA SER A 410 15.18 24.37 -3.10
C SER A 410 15.93 25.65 -2.77
N ASP A 411 17.27 25.59 -2.60
CA ASP A 411 18.10 26.75 -2.33
C ASP A 411 18.16 27.67 -3.57
N LYS A 412 17.29 28.69 -3.56
CA LYS A 412 17.19 29.73 -4.60
C LYS A 412 18.38 30.69 -4.57
N GLY A 413 19.49 30.34 -3.95
CA GLY A 413 20.71 31.11 -3.80
C GLY A 413 20.51 32.61 -4.01
N THR A 414 20.64 33.42 -2.97
CA THR A 414 20.68 34.88 -3.02
C THR A 414 21.88 35.31 -3.90
N THR A 415 21.75 35.25 -5.20
CA THR A 415 22.70 35.81 -6.12
C THR A 415 22.25 37.21 -6.49
N SER A 416 22.94 38.17 -5.90
CA SER A 416 23.07 39.54 -6.38
C SER A 416 23.00 39.63 -7.90
N CYS A 417 22.26 40.63 -8.32
CA CYS A 417 22.01 41.01 -9.71
C CYS A 417 23.20 40.86 -10.68
N MET A 418 22.85 40.54 -11.94
CA MET A 418 23.68 40.60 -13.13
C MET A 418 24.86 39.64 -13.23
N HIS A 419 24.63 38.47 -13.82
CA HIS A 419 25.47 37.92 -14.91
C HIS A 419 24.98 36.53 -15.37
N HIS A 420 24.48 36.48 -16.62
CA HIS A 420 24.33 35.32 -17.50
C HIS A 420 23.27 34.23 -17.24
N MET A 421 22.22 34.25 -18.02
CA MET A 421 21.14 33.20 -18.06
C MET A 421 21.69 31.78 -18.37
N TRP A 422 22.72 31.66 -19.20
CA TRP A 422 23.32 30.39 -19.60
C TRP A 422 23.93 29.55 -18.46
N PRO A 423 24.69 30.11 -17.51
CA PRO A 423 25.21 29.36 -16.36
C PRO A 423 24.15 28.93 -15.32
N ARG A 424 22.94 29.55 -15.34
CA ARG A 424 21.85 29.19 -14.45
C ARG A 424 21.14 27.93 -14.92
N MET A 425 20.84 27.79 -16.21
CA MET A 425 20.22 26.57 -16.79
C MET A 425 21.11 25.34 -16.56
N ASN A 426 22.41 25.45 -16.87
CA ASN A 426 23.34 24.34 -16.63
C ASN A 426 23.44 23.93 -15.13
N ARG A 427 23.31 24.87 -14.21
CA ARG A 427 23.33 24.55 -12.76
C ARG A 427 22.06 23.87 -12.29
N LEU A 428 20.90 24.23 -12.83
CA LEU A 428 19.65 23.58 -12.50
C LEU A 428 19.66 22.13 -12.99
N HIS A 429 19.98 21.89 -14.25
CA HIS A 429 20.11 20.52 -14.80
C HIS A 429 21.11 19.65 -14.04
N LEU A 430 22.23 20.24 -13.54
CA LEU A 430 23.18 19.50 -12.71
C LEU A 430 22.62 19.16 -11.31
N LYS A 431 21.76 20.00 -10.75
CA LYS A 431 21.09 19.72 -9.48
C LYS A 431 20.01 18.66 -9.65
N GLU A 432 19.22 18.74 -10.72
CA GLU A 432 18.21 17.75 -11.11
C GLU A 432 18.87 16.38 -11.34
N ALA A 433 19.95 16.33 -12.14
CA ALA A 433 20.68 15.08 -12.39
C ALA A 433 21.27 14.45 -11.11
N ARG A 434 21.68 15.27 -10.13
CA ARG A 434 22.12 14.76 -8.82
C ARG A 434 20.98 14.17 -8.00
N LEU A 435 19.80 14.78 -8.06
CA LEU A 435 18.63 14.25 -7.39
C LEU A 435 18.21 12.91 -8.01
N ASP A 436 18.19 12.81 -9.33
CA ASP A 436 17.87 11.56 -10.05
C ASP A 436 18.88 10.45 -9.72
N GLU A 437 20.18 10.78 -9.64
CA GLU A 437 21.21 9.84 -9.22
C GLU A 437 20.99 9.39 -7.77
N ALA A 438 20.68 10.30 -6.86
CA ALA A 438 20.42 10.00 -5.46
C ALA A 438 19.17 9.13 -5.29
N ARG A 439 18.10 9.41 -6.02
CA ARG A 439 16.88 8.59 -6.07
C ARG A 439 17.15 7.18 -6.62
N THR A 440 17.98 7.07 -7.64
CA THR A 440 18.42 5.77 -8.18
C THR A 440 19.18 4.97 -7.13
N GLN A 441 20.09 5.60 -6.39
CA GLN A 441 20.82 4.96 -5.30
C GLN A 441 19.89 4.56 -4.15
N LEU A 442 18.89 5.37 -3.84
CA LEU A 442 17.87 5.03 -2.84
C LEU A 442 17.08 3.78 -3.26
N MET A 443 16.61 3.71 -4.52
CA MET A 443 15.93 2.52 -5.03
C MET A 443 16.77 1.25 -4.92
N GLN A 444 18.08 1.35 -5.18
CA GLN A 444 19.02 0.23 -5.07
C GLN A 444 19.23 -0.21 -3.62
N ALA A 445 19.15 0.72 -2.66
CA ALA A 445 19.33 0.46 -1.23
C ALA A 445 18.10 -0.14 -0.57
N LEU A 446 16.91 -0.02 -1.19
CA LEU A 446 15.66 -0.61 -0.69
C LEU A 446 15.67 -2.13 -0.85
N ASP A 447 15.01 -2.84 0.07
CA ASP A 447 14.73 -4.27 -0.08
C ASP A 447 13.75 -4.52 -1.25
N TYR A 448 13.62 -5.78 -1.64
CA TYR A 448 12.80 -6.16 -2.79
C TYR A 448 11.33 -5.76 -2.61
N ALA A 449 10.74 -6.03 -1.44
CA ALA A 449 9.32 -5.74 -1.18
C ALA A 449 9.03 -4.23 -1.24
N SER A 450 9.85 -3.41 -0.58
CA SER A 450 9.74 -1.96 -0.61
C SER A 450 9.83 -1.39 -2.02
N ARG A 451 10.72 -1.94 -2.86
CA ARG A 451 10.80 -1.54 -4.29
C ARG A 451 9.53 -1.85 -5.07
N GLN A 452 8.88 -3.00 -4.80
CA GLN A 452 7.63 -3.35 -5.49
C GLN A 452 6.47 -2.39 -5.15
N LEU A 453 6.46 -1.80 -3.97
CA LEU A 453 5.46 -0.80 -3.58
C LEU A 453 5.60 0.51 -4.35
N LEU A 454 6.81 0.84 -4.80
CA LEU A 454 7.13 2.13 -5.42
C LEU A 454 7.06 2.12 -6.96
N LYS A 455 6.85 0.96 -7.58
CA LYS A 455 6.81 0.84 -9.05
C LYS A 455 5.54 0.18 -9.54
N THR A 456 5.26 0.31 -10.85
CA THR A 456 4.26 -0.52 -11.49
C THR A 456 4.76 -1.96 -11.53
N THR A 457 3.96 -2.89 -10.98
CA THR A 457 4.28 -4.32 -10.98
C THR A 457 3.64 -5.03 -12.17
N GLN A 458 4.18 -6.21 -12.50
CA GLN A 458 3.68 -7.09 -13.53
C GLN A 458 3.78 -8.53 -13.04
N ALA A 459 2.65 -9.21 -12.94
CA ALA A 459 2.59 -10.61 -12.52
C ALA A 459 1.75 -11.40 -13.51
N ILE A 460 2.29 -12.52 -14.01
CA ILE A 460 1.59 -13.43 -14.92
C ILE A 460 1.04 -14.57 -14.09
N ASP A 461 -0.25 -14.50 -13.77
CA ASP A 461 -0.85 -15.38 -12.75
C ASP A 461 -1.50 -16.62 -13.33
N ILE A 462 -2.02 -16.53 -14.56
CA ILE A 462 -2.78 -17.62 -15.17
C ILE A 462 -2.29 -17.81 -16.62
N VAL A 463 -2.02 -19.07 -16.99
CA VAL A 463 -1.82 -19.51 -18.37
C VAL A 463 -2.61 -20.77 -18.61
N ARG A 464 -3.45 -20.82 -19.63
CA ARG A 464 -4.23 -22.01 -19.98
C ARG A 464 -4.27 -22.24 -21.49
N GLY A 465 -4.15 -23.49 -21.91
CA GLY A 465 -4.27 -23.92 -23.29
C GLY A 465 -3.88 -25.37 -23.50
N GLY A 466 -4.39 -25.97 -24.56
CA GLY A 466 -4.18 -27.37 -24.89
C GLY A 466 -5.13 -28.31 -24.13
N ILE A 467 -5.52 -29.39 -24.82
CA ILE A 467 -6.45 -30.40 -24.29
C ILE A 467 -5.81 -31.78 -24.32
N LYS A 468 -5.02 -32.06 -25.35
CA LYS A 468 -4.47 -33.40 -25.60
C LYS A 468 -3.08 -33.29 -26.27
N VAL A 469 -2.16 -34.18 -25.89
CA VAL A 469 -0.76 -34.17 -26.33
C VAL A 469 -0.60 -34.22 -27.87
N ASN A 470 -1.46 -34.93 -28.56
CA ASN A 470 -1.41 -35.07 -30.03
C ASN A 470 -2.31 -34.09 -30.83
N ALA A 471 -2.80 -33.06 -30.19
CA ALA A 471 -3.63 -32.00 -30.79
C ALA A 471 -2.99 -30.63 -30.55
N LEU A 472 -2.78 -29.87 -31.60
CA LEU A 472 -2.33 -28.47 -31.51
C LEU A 472 -3.47 -27.61 -30.95
N PRO A 473 -3.24 -26.81 -29.90
CA PRO A 473 -4.29 -25.96 -29.35
C PRO A 473 -4.67 -24.85 -30.29
N GLU A 474 -5.96 -24.65 -30.50
CA GLU A 474 -6.51 -23.57 -31.31
C GLU A 474 -6.55 -22.25 -30.55
N SER A 475 -6.62 -22.31 -29.22
CA SER A 475 -6.65 -21.15 -28.35
C SER A 475 -5.78 -21.37 -27.10
N VAL A 476 -5.08 -20.32 -26.70
CA VAL A 476 -4.31 -20.20 -25.45
C VAL A 476 -4.55 -18.82 -24.90
N PHE A 477 -4.73 -18.69 -23.58
CA PHE A 477 -4.83 -17.40 -22.94
C PHE A 477 -3.95 -17.30 -21.69
N ALA A 478 -3.57 -16.06 -21.35
CA ALA A 478 -2.90 -15.70 -20.11
C ALA A 478 -3.55 -14.48 -19.48
N TYR A 479 -3.50 -14.40 -18.15
CA TYR A 479 -3.82 -13.19 -17.40
C TYR A 479 -2.55 -12.62 -16.79
N VAL A 480 -2.42 -11.30 -16.86
CA VAL A 480 -1.32 -10.52 -16.29
C VAL A 480 -1.94 -9.45 -15.39
N ASN A 481 -1.58 -9.46 -14.11
CA ASN A 481 -2.00 -8.45 -13.14
C ASN A 481 -0.97 -7.33 -13.07
N HIS A 482 -1.45 -6.09 -13.03
CA HIS A 482 -0.64 -4.90 -12.81
C HIS A 482 -1.18 -4.10 -11.62
N ARG A 483 -0.27 -3.74 -10.71
CA ARG A 483 -0.49 -2.68 -9.73
C ARG A 483 0.26 -1.46 -10.22
N ILE A 484 -0.48 -0.41 -10.55
CA ILE A 484 0.06 0.78 -11.23
C ILE A 484 0.57 1.76 -10.17
N ALA A 485 1.82 2.19 -10.29
CA ALA A 485 2.42 3.15 -9.37
C ALA A 485 1.62 4.46 -9.30
N PRO A 486 1.60 5.19 -8.16
CA PRO A 486 0.80 6.40 -8.00
C PRO A 486 1.07 7.51 -9.04
N TYR A 487 2.23 7.52 -9.66
CA TYR A 487 2.62 8.47 -10.71
C TYR A 487 2.38 7.96 -12.13
N ALA A 488 1.82 6.76 -12.29
CA ALA A 488 1.55 6.14 -13.58
C ALA A 488 0.05 5.99 -13.82
N LYS A 489 -0.33 5.81 -15.07
CA LYS A 489 -1.71 5.63 -15.52
C LYS A 489 -1.88 4.30 -16.25
N VAL A 490 -3.10 3.83 -16.40
CA VAL A 490 -3.46 2.71 -17.27
C VAL A 490 -2.83 2.86 -18.65
N SER A 491 -2.82 4.09 -19.18
CA SER A 491 -2.21 4.39 -20.49
C SER A 491 -0.69 4.07 -20.53
N THR A 492 0.02 4.16 -19.40
CA THR A 492 1.44 3.80 -19.32
C THR A 492 1.62 2.28 -19.54
N VAL A 493 0.74 1.47 -18.94
CA VAL A 493 0.74 0.01 -19.16
C VAL A 493 0.41 -0.32 -20.60
N VAL A 494 -0.63 0.30 -21.17
CA VAL A 494 -1.02 0.13 -22.58
C VAL A 494 0.15 0.45 -23.52
N GLN A 495 0.86 1.56 -23.31
CA GLN A 495 2.01 1.95 -24.12
C GLN A 495 3.17 0.97 -24.00
N HIS A 496 3.43 0.45 -22.79
CA HIS A 496 4.44 -0.58 -22.56
C HIS A 496 4.15 -1.84 -23.39
N TYR A 497 2.91 -2.34 -23.34
CA TYR A 497 2.49 -3.48 -24.16
C TYR A 497 2.63 -3.21 -25.65
N LYS A 498 2.15 -2.06 -26.15
CA LYS A 498 2.29 -1.67 -27.55
C LYS A 498 3.76 -1.64 -27.98
N GLY A 499 4.63 -1.04 -27.16
CA GLY A 499 6.07 -0.95 -27.44
C GLY A 499 6.79 -2.30 -27.49
N LEU A 500 6.37 -3.27 -26.71
CA LEU A 500 6.97 -4.60 -26.66
C LEU A 500 6.39 -5.57 -27.71
N LEU A 501 5.07 -5.54 -27.90
CA LEU A 501 4.37 -6.58 -28.63
C LEU A 501 4.14 -6.26 -30.12
N VAL A 502 4.10 -4.98 -30.53
CA VAL A 502 4.01 -4.63 -31.96
C VAL A 502 5.24 -5.15 -32.72
N PRO A 503 6.50 -4.88 -32.32
CA PRO A 503 7.67 -5.44 -33.00
C PRO A 503 7.73 -6.97 -32.98
N LEU A 504 7.27 -7.59 -31.88
CA LEU A 504 7.21 -9.05 -31.75
C LEU A 504 6.18 -9.61 -32.78
N ALA A 505 5.00 -9.01 -32.88
CA ALA A 505 3.96 -9.44 -33.79
C ALA A 505 4.41 -9.33 -35.26
N GLU A 506 5.09 -8.25 -35.64
CA GLU A 506 5.67 -8.09 -36.97
C GLU A 506 6.73 -9.17 -37.25
N GLN A 507 7.64 -9.41 -36.31
CA GLN A 507 8.70 -10.41 -36.42
C GLN A 507 8.15 -11.82 -36.70
N TYR A 508 7.08 -12.20 -36.00
CA TYR A 508 6.49 -13.55 -36.06
C TYR A 508 5.26 -13.62 -36.99
N ARG A 509 4.93 -12.58 -37.70
CA ARG A 509 3.80 -12.48 -38.64
C ARG A 509 2.47 -12.76 -37.92
N LEU A 510 2.27 -12.16 -36.76
CA LEU A 510 1.03 -12.24 -36.00
C LEU A 510 0.15 -11.05 -36.34
N ALA A 511 -1.17 -11.25 -36.34
CA ALA A 511 -2.08 -10.13 -36.18
C ALA A 511 -2.17 -9.78 -34.71
N LEU A 512 -2.23 -8.48 -34.38
CA LEU A 512 -2.29 -8.01 -33.00
C LEU A 512 -3.39 -6.95 -32.88
N SER A 513 -4.28 -7.14 -31.92
CA SER A 513 -5.27 -6.15 -31.49
C SER A 513 -5.20 -5.91 -29.98
N MET A 514 -5.59 -4.72 -29.54
CA MET A 514 -5.75 -4.37 -28.14
C MET A 514 -7.09 -3.69 -27.94
N ASP A 515 -7.97 -4.31 -27.19
CA ASP A 515 -9.40 -3.99 -27.15
C ASP A 515 -9.94 -3.91 -28.60
N ASP A 516 -10.52 -2.78 -29.00
CA ASP A 516 -11.03 -2.56 -30.37
C ASP A 516 -9.97 -2.04 -31.36
N ASP A 517 -8.75 -1.70 -30.88
CA ASP A 517 -7.68 -1.15 -31.71
C ASP A 517 -6.92 -2.26 -32.46
N VAL A 518 -6.88 -2.23 -33.77
CA VAL A 518 -6.00 -3.10 -34.58
C VAL A 518 -4.61 -2.49 -34.66
N LEU A 519 -3.63 -3.11 -33.98
CA LEU A 519 -2.24 -2.64 -33.94
C LEU A 519 -1.39 -3.19 -35.09
N VAL A 520 -1.56 -4.48 -35.41
CA VAL A 520 -0.93 -5.15 -36.55
C VAL A 520 -2.04 -5.88 -37.32
N PRO A 521 -2.43 -5.42 -38.52
CA PRO A 521 -3.53 -6.02 -39.25
C PRO A 521 -3.19 -7.43 -39.78
N PRO A 522 -4.17 -8.33 -39.89
CA PRO A 522 -3.95 -9.63 -40.50
C PRO A 522 -3.58 -9.52 -41.99
N THR A 523 -2.71 -10.42 -42.44
CA THR A 523 -2.29 -10.57 -43.85
C THR A 523 -2.44 -12.02 -44.28
N ASN A 524 -2.24 -12.29 -45.59
CA ASN A 524 -2.23 -13.67 -46.09
C ASN A 524 -1.09 -14.54 -45.47
N ALA A 525 -0.10 -13.90 -44.84
CA ALA A 525 1.02 -14.55 -44.19
C ALA A 525 0.84 -14.68 -42.66
N THR A 526 -0.30 -14.21 -42.13
CA THR A 526 -0.58 -14.26 -40.69
C THR A 526 -0.67 -15.70 -40.19
N THR A 527 0.08 -16.01 -39.13
CA THR A 527 0.19 -17.36 -38.53
C THR A 527 -0.75 -17.56 -37.36
N ALA A 528 -1.04 -16.50 -36.62
CA ALA A 528 -1.97 -16.48 -35.48
C ALA A 528 -2.48 -15.06 -35.23
N ASN A 529 -3.60 -14.98 -34.52
CA ASN A 529 -4.13 -13.72 -34.01
C ASN A 529 -3.87 -13.61 -32.50
N VAL A 530 -3.38 -12.45 -32.08
CA VAL A 530 -3.16 -12.10 -30.68
C VAL A 530 -4.15 -10.98 -30.34
N GLN A 531 -5.01 -11.23 -29.37
CA GLN A 531 -5.94 -10.26 -28.83
C GLN A 531 -5.54 -9.95 -27.39
N ILE A 532 -5.42 -8.68 -27.06
CA ILE A 532 -5.12 -8.16 -25.74
C ILE A 532 -6.37 -7.40 -25.27
N GLU A 533 -6.88 -7.76 -24.11
CA GLU A 533 -8.09 -7.17 -23.54
C GLU A 533 -7.81 -6.72 -22.11
N LYS A 534 -8.33 -5.54 -21.76
CA LYS A 534 -8.44 -5.16 -20.34
C LYS A 534 -9.56 -5.99 -19.72
N SER A 535 -9.29 -6.58 -18.56
CA SER A 535 -10.22 -7.52 -17.93
C SER A 535 -10.30 -7.28 -16.42
N GLY A 536 -11.51 -7.27 -15.86
CA GLY A 536 -11.73 -7.09 -14.43
C GLY A 536 -11.28 -5.72 -13.92
N LEU A 537 -10.39 -5.70 -12.93
CA LEU A 537 -9.88 -4.46 -12.32
C LEU A 537 -9.27 -3.52 -13.34
N LEU A 538 -9.80 -2.29 -13.41
CA LEU A 538 -9.32 -1.26 -14.31
C LEU A 538 -9.58 0.13 -13.73
N TYR A 539 -8.57 0.75 -13.12
CA TYR A 539 -8.63 2.12 -12.65
C TYR A 539 -7.24 2.75 -12.58
N ASP A 540 -7.19 4.04 -12.87
CA ASP A 540 -5.97 4.83 -12.76
C ASP A 540 -5.57 5.03 -11.28
N SER A 541 -4.29 5.25 -11.02
CA SER A 541 -3.88 5.88 -9.78
C SER A 541 -4.35 7.34 -9.75
N HIS A 542 -4.61 7.85 -8.55
CA HIS A 542 -4.99 9.24 -8.34
C HIS A 542 -3.83 10.03 -7.73
N GLU A 543 -3.88 11.35 -7.91
CA GLU A 543 -2.93 12.26 -7.28
C GLU A 543 -2.99 12.09 -5.75
N PRO A 544 -1.85 12.09 -5.05
CA PRO A 544 -1.84 12.03 -3.60
C PRO A 544 -2.61 13.18 -2.96
N SER A 545 -3.32 12.89 -1.88
CA SER A 545 -3.93 13.92 -1.05
C SER A 545 -2.86 14.88 -0.52
N PRO A 546 -3.12 16.20 -0.44
CA PRO A 546 -2.16 17.17 0.03
C PRO A 546 -1.72 16.88 1.48
N PHE A 547 -0.42 16.67 1.68
CA PHE A 547 0.19 16.47 2.99
C PHE A 547 1.26 17.52 3.34
N GLU A 548 1.54 18.44 2.40
CA GLU A 548 2.46 19.57 2.55
C GLU A 548 1.89 20.85 1.94
N GLY A 549 2.42 21.99 2.34
CA GLY A 549 2.04 23.29 1.77
C GLY A 549 0.75 23.86 2.35
N SER A 550 0.20 24.86 1.67
CA SER A 550 -0.96 25.63 2.16
C SER A 550 -2.28 24.85 2.12
N ASN A 551 -2.37 23.80 1.29
CA ASN A 551 -3.60 23.04 1.07
C ASN A 551 -3.66 21.77 1.94
N ALA A 552 -2.73 21.59 2.88
CA ALA A 552 -2.63 20.40 3.72
C ALA A 552 -3.38 20.50 5.06
N ASP A 553 -4.41 21.34 5.16
CA ASP A 553 -5.16 21.53 6.41
C ASP A 553 -5.77 20.22 6.93
N ALA A 554 -6.36 19.43 6.04
CA ALA A 554 -6.92 18.12 6.38
C ALA A 554 -5.85 17.14 6.89
N TRP A 555 -4.66 17.15 6.30
CA TRP A 555 -3.52 16.35 6.78
C TRP A 555 -3.04 16.82 8.16
N ARG A 556 -2.92 18.14 8.37
CA ARG A 556 -2.52 18.70 9.67
C ARG A 556 -3.48 18.30 10.77
N LEU A 557 -4.78 18.37 10.47
CA LEU A 557 -5.83 17.95 11.40
C LEU A 557 -5.69 16.46 11.74
N LEU A 558 -5.63 15.59 10.72
CA LEU A 558 -5.47 14.14 10.89
C LEU A 558 -4.23 13.80 11.72
N SER A 559 -3.09 14.40 11.37
CA SER A 559 -1.82 14.18 12.06
C SER A 559 -1.88 14.63 13.53
N GLY A 560 -2.46 15.80 13.80
CA GLY A 560 -2.64 16.29 15.16
C GLY A 560 -3.52 15.40 16.02
N VAL A 561 -4.62 14.88 15.46
CA VAL A 561 -5.54 13.96 16.16
C VAL A 561 -4.91 12.59 16.40
N ILE A 562 -4.15 12.06 15.44
CA ILE A 562 -3.38 10.82 15.64
C ILE A 562 -2.42 11.00 16.81
N ARG A 563 -1.67 12.09 16.85
CA ARG A 563 -0.69 12.38 17.91
C ARG A 563 -1.32 12.60 19.27
N GLU A 564 -2.55 13.11 19.33
CA GLU A 564 -3.33 13.23 20.56
C GLU A 564 -3.81 11.85 21.05
N THR A 565 -4.30 11.02 20.13
CA THR A 565 -4.88 9.71 20.49
C THR A 565 -3.81 8.70 20.93
N TRP A 566 -2.65 8.70 20.30
CA TRP A 566 -1.52 7.83 20.65
C TRP A 566 -0.41 8.62 21.35
N HIS A 567 -0.75 9.16 22.53
CA HIS A 567 0.19 9.84 23.42
C HIS A 567 0.87 8.83 24.35
N THR A 568 2.13 9.10 24.71
CA THR A 568 3.03 8.13 25.35
C THR A 568 2.72 7.78 26.80
N ASP A 569 1.98 8.63 27.48
CA ASP A 569 1.75 8.51 28.93
C ASP A 569 0.46 7.75 29.26
N GLU A 570 -0.28 7.28 28.25
CA GLU A 570 -1.52 6.54 28.48
C GLU A 570 -1.27 5.03 28.61
N PRO A 571 -1.90 4.38 29.60
CA PRO A 571 -1.87 2.94 29.75
C PRO A 571 -2.70 2.23 28.68
N ARG A 572 -2.35 0.98 28.38
CA ARG A 572 -3.20 0.12 27.55
C ARG A 572 -4.53 -0.15 28.24
N HIS A 573 -5.57 -0.29 27.42
CA HIS A 573 -6.88 -0.77 27.86
C HIS A 573 -6.87 -2.29 27.87
N GLU A 574 -6.98 -2.88 29.06
CA GLU A 574 -6.95 -4.34 29.26
C GLU A 574 -8.19 -4.81 30.02
N LEU A 575 -8.67 -6.01 29.70
CA LEU A 575 -9.69 -6.73 30.45
C LEU A 575 -9.03 -7.70 31.42
N ARG A 576 -9.49 -7.78 32.69
CA ARG A 576 -9.06 -8.78 33.67
C ARG A 576 -10.01 -9.98 33.69
N SER A 577 -11.27 -9.77 33.39
CA SER A 577 -12.30 -10.80 33.32
C SER A 577 -13.45 -10.34 32.45
N LEU A 578 -14.37 -11.25 32.05
CA LEU A 578 -15.58 -10.90 31.32
C LEU A 578 -16.63 -10.14 32.16
N ASP A 579 -16.38 -9.98 33.45
CA ASP A 579 -17.23 -9.23 34.39
C ASP A 579 -16.58 -7.90 34.82
N ASP A 580 -15.35 -7.61 34.35
CA ASP A 580 -14.56 -6.46 34.79
C ASP A 580 -14.78 -5.25 33.85
N ASP A 581 -15.45 -4.23 34.36
CA ASP A 581 -15.65 -2.96 33.68
C ASP A 581 -14.55 -1.91 34.01
N HIS A 582 -13.54 -2.29 34.80
CA HIS A 582 -12.49 -1.37 35.24
C HIS A 582 -11.25 -1.49 34.36
N VAL A 583 -10.69 -0.35 34.00
CA VAL A 583 -9.47 -0.25 33.19
C VAL A 583 -8.24 -0.32 34.08
N PRO A 584 -7.44 -1.40 34.04
CA PRO A 584 -6.14 -1.41 34.73
C PRO A 584 -5.14 -0.54 33.94
N LYS A 585 -4.42 0.29 34.69
CA LYS A 585 -3.36 1.12 34.11
C LYS A 585 -2.04 0.34 34.14
N HIS A 586 -1.61 -0.18 32.99
CA HIS A 586 -0.25 -0.70 32.83
C HIS A 586 0.61 0.27 32.02
N ASN A 587 1.68 0.78 32.62
CA ASN A 587 2.69 1.58 31.95
C ASN A 587 3.46 0.70 30.96
N MET A 588 3.23 0.90 29.67
CA MET A 588 4.14 0.44 28.63
C MET A 588 4.94 1.65 28.12
N GLY A 589 6.09 1.88 28.71
CA GLY A 589 7.00 2.97 28.36
C GLY A 589 7.61 2.83 26.94
N GLN A 590 6.78 2.67 25.92
CA GLN A 590 7.24 2.56 24.54
C GLN A 590 7.41 3.92 23.83
N TYR A 591 6.70 4.95 24.27
CA TYR A 591 6.77 6.25 23.61
C TYR A 591 7.12 7.33 24.63
N LYS A 592 8.25 7.96 24.50
CA LYS A 592 8.64 9.08 25.36
C LYS A 592 8.01 10.40 24.96
N ASP A 593 7.43 10.44 23.74
CA ASP A 593 6.77 11.57 23.11
C ASP A 593 5.61 11.06 22.24
N SER A 594 4.71 11.91 21.74
CA SER A 594 3.64 11.52 20.81
C SER A 594 4.21 10.75 19.61
N VAL A 595 3.45 9.79 19.10
CA VAL A 595 3.83 9.02 17.90
C VAL A 595 4.20 9.94 16.74
N ARG A 596 5.18 9.55 15.93
CA ARG A 596 5.45 10.23 14.66
C ARG A 596 4.33 9.94 13.66
N VAL A 597 4.01 10.92 12.82
CA VAL A 597 3.05 10.74 11.73
C VAL A 597 3.75 11.06 10.42
N SER A 598 3.56 10.21 9.43
CA SER A 598 4.12 10.39 8.09
C SER A 598 3.14 9.98 7.02
N PRO A 599 3.06 10.67 5.88
CA PRO A 599 2.30 10.18 4.74
C PRO A 599 2.90 8.87 4.23
N SER A 600 2.05 8.02 3.66
CA SER A 600 2.43 6.78 3.00
C SER A 600 1.61 6.54 1.73
N ILE A 601 1.87 5.41 1.07
CA ILE A 601 1.09 4.92 -0.07
C ILE A 601 0.48 3.57 0.31
N MET A 602 -0.83 3.43 0.09
CA MET A 602 -1.53 2.17 0.31
C MET A 602 -1.04 1.10 -0.68
N PHE A 603 -0.73 -0.09 -0.16
CA PHE A 603 -0.29 -1.22 -1.00
C PHE A 603 -1.48 -1.96 -1.65
N ALA A 604 -2.65 -1.92 -1.01
CA ALA A 604 -3.93 -2.44 -1.48
C ALA A 604 -4.80 -1.29 -2.03
N ASN A 605 -6.03 -1.60 -2.39
CA ASN A 605 -7.04 -0.62 -2.78
C ASN A 605 -8.20 -0.72 -1.78
N THR A 606 -8.95 0.36 -1.67
CA THR A 606 -10.10 0.50 -0.79
C THR A 606 -11.30 1.04 -1.57
N ASP A 607 -12.44 1.14 -0.93
CA ASP A 607 -13.64 1.75 -1.50
C ASP A 607 -13.44 3.22 -1.89
N THR A 608 -12.38 3.88 -1.40
CA THR A 608 -12.06 5.27 -1.75
C THR A 608 -11.80 5.48 -3.25
N ARG A 609 -11.51 4.42 -4.01
CA ARG A 609 -11.40 4.47 -5.49
C ARG A 609 -12.62 5.11 -6.16
N TRP A 610 -13.79 5.03 -5.55
CA TRP A 610 -15.04 5.60 -6.06
C TRP A 610 -15.27 7.05 -5.65
N TYR A 611 -14.52 7.59 -4.67
CA TYR A 611 -14.79 8.87 -4.00
C TYR A 611 -13.94 10.05 -4.48
N HIS A 612 -13.02 9.86 -5.40
CA HIS A 612 -12.07 10.91 -5.85
C HIS A 612 -12.74 12.15 -6.50
N ASN A 613 -14.00 12.01 -6.95
CA ASN A 613 -14.78 13.15 -7.43
C ASN A 613 -15.23 14.10 -6.30
N LEU A 614 -15.29 13.61 -5.07
CA LEU A 614 -15.89 14.30 -3.93
C LEU A 614 -14.91 15.23 -3.22
N THR A 615 -13.64 14.87 -3.19
CA THR A 615 -12.57 15.65 -2.52
C THR A 615 -11.18 15.20 -2.98
N SER A 616 -10.19 16.08 -2.83
CA SER A 616 -8.77 15.73 -2.92
C SER A 616 -8.18 15.26 -1.57
N ASN A 617 -8.91 15.38 -0.46
CA ASN A 617 -8.46 15.06 0.89
C ASN A 617 -8.98 13.67 1.30
N ILE A 618 -8.36 12.62 0.79
CA ILE A 618 -8.73 11.22 1.08
C ILE A 618 -7.55 10.54 1.76
N PHE A 619 -7.78 10.05 2.97
CA PHE A 619 -6.78 9.39 3.79
C PHE A 619 -7.23 8.00 4.18
N ARG A 620 -6.31 7.03 4.14
CA ARG A 620 -6.55 5.63 4.51
C ARG A 620 -5.72 5.34 5.74
N PHE A 621 -6.40 5.22 6.87
CA PHE A 621 -5.75 5.03 8.16
C PHE A 621 -6.54 4.04 9.02
N GLY A 622 -6.00 2.83 9.12
CA GLY A 622 -6.49 1.83 10.05
C GLY A 622 -6.13 2.22 11.48
N ALA A 623 -7.09 2.82 12.17
CA ALA A 623 -6.91 3.34 13.53
C ALA A 623 -6.72 2.20 14.53
N MET A 624 -5.55 1.55 14.49
CA MET A 624 -5.17 0.46 15.40
C MET A 624 -3.67 0.50 15.67
N THR A 625 -3.28 -0.07 16.80
CA THR A 625 -1.88 -0.27 17.16
C THR A 625 -1.48 -1.71 16.84
N LEU A 626 -0.44 -1.90 16.05
CA LEU A 626 0.13 -3.21 15.82
C LEU A 626 0.97 -3.59 17.04
N HIS A 627 0.50 -4.61 17.74
CA HIS A 627 1.29 -5.29 18.75
C HIS A 627 1.60 -6.67 18.22
N PRO A 628 2.85 -7.15 18.31
CA PRO A 628 3.14 -8.55 18.01
C PRO A 628 2.22 -9.43 18.84
N ASP A 629 1.53 -10.34 18.17
CA ASP A 629 0.74 -11.37 18.84
C ASP A 629 1.66 -12.40 19.56
N LEU A 630 1.09 -13.44 20.12
CA LEU A 630 1.85 -14.53 20.73
C LEU A 630 2.78 -15.26 19.75
N THR A 631 2.53 -15.16 18.45
CA THR A 631 3.38 -15.74 17.42
C THR A 631 4.55 -14.81 17.05
N GLY A 632 4.56 -13.58 17.56
CA GLY A 632 5.52 -12.53 17.22
C GLY A 632 5.22 -11.85 15.88
N MET A 633 4.04 -12.14 15.27
CA MET A 633 3.59 -11.51 14.03
C MET A 633 2.61 -10.38 14.35
N SER A 634 2.53 -9.41 13.44
CA SER A 634 1.54 -8.36 13.51
C SER A 634 0.14 -8.91 13.19
N PRO A 635 -0.92 -8.58 13.96
CA PRO A 635 -2.30 -8.93 13.64
C PRO A 635 -2.72 -8.55 12.20
N TYR A 636 -2.15 -7.48 11.67
CA TYR A 636 -2.37 -7.06 10.28
C TYR A 636 -1.91 -8.09 9.23
N LEU A 637 -0.98 -8.98 9.58
CA LEU A 637 -0.54 -10.07 8.70
C LEU A 637 -1.53 -11.23 8.66
N HIS A 638 -2.54 -11.25 9.55
CA HIS A 638 -3.60 -12.26 9.56
C HIS A 638 -4.86 -11.84 8.78
N ILE A 639 -4.89 -10.62 8.22
CA ILE A 639 -5.95 -10.19 7.30
C ILE A 639 -6.01 -11.15 6.11
N HIS A 640 -7.21 -11.59 5.73
CA HIS A 640 -7.47 -12.53 4.65
C HIS A 640 -6.89 -13.95 4.82
N THR A 641 -6.39 -14.28 6.02
CA THR A 641 -5.86 -15.63 6.32
C THR A 641 -6.47 -16.21 7.59
N VAL A 642 -5.98 -17.36 8.03
CA VAL A 642 -6.41 -18.01 9.27
C VAL A 642 -6.00 -17.21 10.51
N ASN A 643 -6.77 -17.33 11.58
CA ASN A 643 -6.45 -16.73 12.88
C ASN A 643 -6.45 -15.20 12.90
N GLU A 644 -7.28 -14.58 12.07
CA GLU A 644 -7.53 -13.13 12.13
C GLU A 644 -8.06 -12.75 13.52
N HIS A 645 -7.49 -11.71 14.12
CA HIS A 645 -7.85 -11.22 15.43
C HIS A 645 -7.45 -9.75 15.63
N ALA A 646 -8.21 -9.03 16.45
CA ALA A 646 -7.94 -7.65 16.81
C ALA A 646 -7.64 -7.49 18.29
N SER A 647 -6.72 -6.59 18.67
CA SER A 647 -6.50 -6.27 20.07
C SER A 647 -7.64 -5.44 20.66
N ILE A 648 -8.00 -5.70 21.90
CA ILE A 648 -9.04 -4.95 22.62
C ILE A 648 -8.64 -3.48 22.78
N ASP A 649 -7.36 -3.19 22.99
CA ASP A 649 -6.85 -1.81 23.06
C ASP A 649 -7.09 -1.07 21.72
N SER A 650 -6.94 -1.74 20.59
CA SER A 650 -7.19 -1.14 19.27
C SER A 650 -8.63 -0.69 19.09
N ILE A 651 -9.63 -1.48 19.56
CA ILE A 651 -11.06 -1.10 19.46
C ILE A 651 -11.34 0.19 20.24
N VAL A 652 -10.79 0.26 21.47
CA VAL A 652 -10.99 1.42 22.35
C VAL A 652 -10.31 2.65 21.76
N LYS A 653 -9.04 2.51 21.33
CA LYS A 653 -8.26 3.60 20.74
C LYS A 653 -8.84 4.07 19.41
N ALA A 654 -9.33 3.17 18.56
CA ALA A 654 -10.00 3.54 17.33
C ALA A 654 -11.28 4.35 17.60
N THR A 655 -12.09 3.93 18.57
CA THR A 655 -13.29 4.69 18.98
C THR A 655 -12.92 6.09 19.48
N GLN A 656 -11.88 6.22 20.27
CA GLN A 656 -11.36 7.52 20.74
C GLN A 656 -10.86 8.38 19.56
N PHE A 657 -10.07 7.77 18.66
CA PHE A 657 -9.56 8.46 17.49
C PHE A 657 -10.67 9.05 16.63
N TYR A 658 -11.69 8.24 16.26
CA TYR A 658 -12.79 8.74 15.42
C TYR A 658 -13.61 9.82 16.14
N ALA A 659 -13.88 9.67 17.44
CA ALA A 659 -14.56 10.72 18.20
C ALA A 659 -13.74 12.03 18.24
N ASN A 660 -12.43 11.91 18.53
CA ASN A 660 -11.52 13.04 18.55
C ASN A 660 -11.43 13.73 17.17
N MET A 661 -11.41 12.92 16.09
CA MET A 661 -11.38 13.41 14.72
C MET A 661 -12.63 14.23 14.37
N LEU A 662 -13.81 13.75 14.74
CA LEU A 662 -15.08 14.45 14.52
C LEU A 662 -15.18 15.74 15.34
N VAL A 663 -14.69 15.73 16.57
CA VAL A 663 -14.62 16.94 17.41
C VAL A 663 -13.64 17.95 16.82
N ALA A 664 -12.47 17.52 16.43
CA ALA A 664 -11.45 18.38 15.83
C ALA A 664 -11.91 18.99 14.50
N ALA A 665 -12.51 18.17 13.63
CA ALA A 665 -13.07 18.62 12.35
C ALA A 665 -14.20 19.66 12.50
N ASN A 666 -14.82 19.75 13.68
CA ASN A 666 -15.84 20.73 14.00
C ASN A 666 -15.29 22.15 14.18
N HIS A 667 -14.01 22.29 14.51
CA HIS A 667 -13.37 23.56 14.86
C HIS A 667 -12.36 24.03 13.81
N GLU A 668 -11.77 23.12 13.08
CA GLU A 668 -10.68 23.42 12.16
C GLU A 668 -11.16 23.71 10.73
N PRO A 669 -10.48 24.59 10.01
CA PRO A 669 -10.77 24.85 8.61
C PRO A 669 -10.28 23.67 7.74
N ILE A 670 -11.23 22.82 7.29
CA ILE A 670 -10.96 21.80 6.28
C ILE A 670 -11.58 22.27 4.98
N GLU A 671 -11.29 23.25 4.31
CA GLU A 671 -11.99 23.86 3.17
C GLU A 671 -13.42 24.34 3.48
N ARG A 672 -13.79 25.46 2.93
CA ARG A 672 -15.15 26.01 2.93
C ARG A 672 -15.77 25.78 1.55
N VAL A 673 -17.11 25.69 1.52
CA VAL A 673 -17.88 25.62 0.25
C VAL A 673 -17.70 26.93 -0.54
#